data_5dac939928e410786f87de7f9132c42e
#
_entry.id   5dac939928e410786f87de7f9132c42e
#
_cell.length_a   1.000
_cell.length_b   1.000
_cell.length_c   1.000
_cell.angle_alpha   90.00
_cell.angle_beta   90.00
_cell.angle_gamma   90.00
#
_symmetry.space_group_name_H-M   'P 1'
#
loop_
_entity.id
_entity.type
_entity.pdbx_description
1 polymer ?
#
loop_
_entity_poly.entity_id
_entity_poly.type
_entity_poly.pdbx_seq_one_letter_code
_entity_poly.pdbx_strand_id
1 'polypeptide(L)'
;MSETPVRITVDGSEVQAASGQLLIDACEQVGTYIPRFCYHPRMRPVGMCRMCLVDVDVGRGPALAPSCMLTVSEGMVVETASEAARKAQDGVLEFLLVNHPLDCPVCDKGGECPLQDQTMAYGPGESRFVEEKRHFDKPLPISDLVYLDRERCILCDRCTRFADEVAGEPLIGFMGRGYHTEVNTFPDRPFDSYFSGNTVQLCPVGALTARPYRFRARPWDLTELTSTYPNATGDRISLHASRNRLLRIQGVDSEAVNHGWLADRDRFSFEAVASPGRLQAPMLRSDGELVVASWSAALAAAADAVGEALGGDGPASVAVVGGARLCAEDQYAWAKLAKGVIGTDNVDAQLGDGLPAEVVCALPRGTIADACAPGGVVLTIAGDLREEFGSLFLRLRGAVDSGAVTLAEMSPLAGSLTPLARCSLRVRPGDADVIAEAILDPPQGAALAGIATEDLRAVAALAAEHPLTVLVGRSSVAESAIPAAAAALRLAGGFPHARFLPLLRRGGAAGAIDAGLAPGLLPGRTTLESAGAHYGAAWGAVPSERGTDTAGILAAAAAGRIDVLFLIGADPLADFPDRELARRALERVATVVAVDTFATASVSCAEVVLPAVMFGERSGTHMNIEGRATAETQLVTPPPQCRRDWEIAAELALLLGSDLGIASPRQAWDELADLSPLHAGAGWDDVRADLDGMLLPVAAGSSAGNGGAPSPAGVGEPPSRLGLGDVQLPAAPAVAFDSYSYRLVADRRAYDAGTVLSNCPSLAGFARPAALRLNPRDFGRLGCGPDDLLRVTSPAGVVSVTATPDEAVPGAVAALTVNSGGVDPGELIDAESVVCEIRVEPPTS
;
A
#
# COMPACT_ATOMS: atom_id res chain seq x y z
N MET A 1 27.68 16.96 0.94
CA MET A 1 29.12 17.21 0.58
C MET A 1 29.21 16.91 -0.90
N SER A 2 29.69 17.86 -1.73
CA SER A 2 29.91 17.59 -3.15
C SER A 2 31.04 16.56 -3.25
N GLU A 3 30.67 15.34 -3.55
CA GLU A 3 31.62 14.26 -3.80
C GLU A 3 32.43 14.61 -5.03
N THR A 4 33.71 14.85 -4.84
CA THR A 4 34.63 15.12 -5.95
C THR A 4 34.69 13.84 -6.80
N PRO A 5 34.35 13.88 -8.08
CA PRO A 5 34.41 12.68 -8.92
C PRO A 5 35.87 12.20 -9.03
N VAL A 6 36.04 10.88 -8.93
CA VAL A 6 37.32 10.21 -9.13
C VAL A 6 37.36 9.57 -10.51
N ARG A 7 38.55 9.50 -11.12
CA ARG A 7 38.79 8.84 -12.41
C ARG A 7 39.43 7.49 -12.19
N ILE A 8 38.78 6.49 -12.81
CA ILE A 8 39.29 5.12 -12.84
C ILE A 8 39.35 4.64 -14.27
N THR A 9 40.12 3.59 -14.53
CA THR A 9 40.14 2.93 -15.84
C THR A 9 39.55 1.53 -15.70
N VAL A 10 38.53 1.23 -16.49
CA VAL A 10 37.85 -0.08 -16.50
C VAL A 10 38.00 -0.67 -17.90
N ASP A 11 38.67 -1.81 -18.01
CA ASP A 11 38.96 -2.52 -19.26
C ASP A 11 39.52 -1.57 -20.36
N GLY A 12 40.44 -0.68 -19.96
CA GLY A 12 41.08 0.30 -20.84
C GLY A 12 40.27 1.57 -21.13
N SER A 13 39.05 1.70 -20.63
CA SER A 13 38.19 2.87 -20.77
C SER A 13 38.22 3.75 -19.52
N GLU A 14 38.37 5.07 -19.67
CA GLU A 14 38.33 6.03 -18.56
C GLU A 14 36.87 6.23 -18.10
N VAL A 15 36.63 6.12 -16.80
CA VAL A 15 35.32 6.19 -16.16
C VAL A 15 35.37 7.22 -15.02
N GLN A 16 34.38 8.09 -14.94
CA GLN A 16 34.18 8.97 -13.80
C GLN A 16 33.18 8.31 -12.83
N ALA A 17 33.56 8.20 -11.57
CA ALA A 17 32.76 7.62 -10.51
C ALA A 17 32.71 8.55 -9.30
N ALA A 18 31.68 8.42 -8.46
CA ALA A 18 31.61 9.19 -7.22
C ALA A 18 32.64 8.66 -6.20
N SER A 19 33.26 9.56 -5.44
CA SER A 19 34.18 9.16 -4.36
C SER A 19 33.41 8.31 -3.34
N GLY A 20 33.97 7.13 -2.97
CA GLY A 20 33.34 6.20 -2.04
C GLY A 20 32.34 5.23 -2.65
N GLN A 21 32.01 5.36 -3.94
CA GLN A 21 31.18 4.40 -4.67
C GLN A 21 31.84 3.02 -4.72
N LEU A 22 31.05 1.96 -4.69
CA LEU A 22 31.55 0.61 -4.88
C LEU A 22 31.99 0.39 -6.34
N LEU A 23 33.11 -0.30 -6.51
CA LEU A 23 33.66 -0.57 -7.84
C LEU A 23 32.67 -1.34 -8.73
N ILE A 24 31.91 -2.28 -8.17
CA ILE A 24 30.91 -3.04 -8.92
C ILE A 24 29.83 -2.14 -9.52
N ASP A 25 29.39 -1.12 -8.78
CA ASP A 25 28.37 -0.17 -9.25
C ASP A 25 28.95 0.80 -10.29
N ALA A 26 30.19 1.25 -10.10
CA ALA A 26 30.87 2.10 -11.08
C ALA A 26 31.08 1.37 -12.42
N CYS A 27 31.38 0.09 -12.41
CA CYS A 27 31.48 -0.74 -13.62
C CYS A 27 30.12 -0.90 -14.30
N GLU A 28 29.05 -1.14 -13.53
CA GLU A 28 27.71 -1.34 -14.05
C GLU A 28 27.13 -0.07 -14.73
N GLN A 29 27.43 1.12 -14.19
CA GLN A 29 27.04 2.40 -14.79
C GLN A 29 27.58 2.62 -16.21
N VAL A 30 28.71 2.01 -16.54
CA VAL A 30 29.31 2.07 -17.88
C VAL A 30 29.00 0.82 -18.72
N GLY A 31 28.04 -0.01 -18.29
CA GLY A 31 27.60 -1.19 -19.01
C GLY A 31 28.50 -2.42 -18.86
N THR A 32 29.51 -2.37 -17.97
CA THR A 32 30.38 -3.52 -17.69
C THR A 32 29.79 -4.38 -16.58
N TYR A 33 29.19 -5.52 -16.94
CA TYR A 33 28.65 -6.46 -15.99
C TYR A 33 29.74 -7.30 -15.31
N ILE A 34 29.75 -7.29 -13.97
CA ILE A 34 30.58 -8.18 -13.17
C ILE A 34 29.71 -9.28 -12.57
N PRO A 35 30.06 -10.59 -12.77
CA PRO A 35 29.27 -11.71 -12.26
C PRO A 35 29.23 -11.71 -10.71
N ARG A 36 28.08 -12.05 -10.13
CA ARG A 36 27.86 -11.95 -8.69
C ARG A 36 26.69 -12.81 -8.21
N PHE A 37 26.75 -13.28 -6.96
CA PHE A 37 25.62 -13.97 -6.30
C PHE A 37 25.22 -13.31 -5.00
N CYS A 38 26.13 -12.99 -4.09
CA CYS A 38 25.81 -12.45 -2.78
C CYS A 38 25.47 -10.95 -2.80
N TYR A 39 26.03 -10.18 -3.74
CA TYR A 39 25.80 -8.75 -3.85
C TYR A 39 24.37 -8.42 -4.30
N HIS A 40 23.78 -7.41 -3.66
CA HIS A 40 22.52 -6.78 -4.04
C HIS A 40 22.59 -5.29 -3.74
N PRO A 41 22.19 -4.37 -4.64
CA PRO A 41 22.37 -2.93 -4.48
C PRO A 41 21.63 -2.35 -3.25
N ARG A 42 20.54 -3.00 -2.81
CA ARG A 42 19.74 -2.56 -1.67
C ARG A 42 20.14 -3.20 -0.32
N MET A 43 21.25 -3.90 -0.25
CA MET A 43 21.74 -4.56 0.99
C MET A 43 23.23 -4.36 1.14
N ARG A 44 23.72 -4.37 2.38
CA ARG A 44 25.17 -4.22 2.65
C ARG A 44 25.98 -5.30 1.92
N PRO A 45 27.09 -4.95 1.26
CA PRO A 45 27.95 -5.93 0.63
C PRO A 45 28.66 -6.79 1.68
N VAL A 46 28.83 -8.09 1.41
CA VAL A 46 29.48 -9.05 2.33
C VAL A 46 30.65 -9.81 1.70
N GLY A 47 30.84 -9.72 0.38
CA GLY A 47 31.95 -10.35 -0.33
C GLY A 47 32.05 -11.87 -0.16
N MET A 48 30.95 -12.55 0.18
CA MET A 48 30.95 -13.96 0.59
C MET A 48 31.14 -14.93 -0.57
N CYS A 49 30.49 -14.71 -1.71
CA CYS A 49 30.51 -15.63 -2.84
C CYS A 49 31.82 -15.60 -3.65
N ARG A 50 32.56 -14.50 -3.61
CA ARG A 50 33.80 -14.27 -4.38
C ARG A 50 33.65 -14.32 -5.92
N MET A 51 32.43 -14.37 -6.43
CA MET A 51 32.21 -14.39 -7.89
C MET A 51 32.61 -13.08 -8.57
N CYS A 52 32.54 -11.95 -7.84
CA CYS A 52 32.86 -10.62 -8.34
C CYS A 52 34.35 -10.25 -8.27
N LEU A 53 35.25 -11.22 -8.23
CA LEU A 53 36.68 -10.97 -8.28
C LEU A 53 37.10 -10.40 -9.63
N VAL A 54 37.82 -9.27 -9.59
CA VAL A 54 38.40 -8.57 -10.72
C VAL A 54 39.85 -8.24 -10.41
N ASP A 55 40.66 -7.98 -11.42
CA ASP A 55 42.04 -7.58 -11.25
C ASP A 55 42.08 -6.06 -11.08
N VAL A 56 42.73 -5.59 -9.99
CA VAL A 56 42.74 -4.16 -9.63
C VAL A 56 44.17 -3.72 -9.34
N ASP A 57 44.61 -2.67 -10.00
CA ASP A 57 45.87 -1.99 -9.72
C ASP A 57 45.61 -0.59 -9.13
N VAL A 58 46.12 -0.35 -7.93
CA VAL A 58 46.11 0.95 -7.25
C VAL A 58 47.55 1.54 -7.17
N GLY A 59 48.43 1.22 -8.13
CA GLY A 59 49.80 1.67 -8.18
C GLY A 59 50.80 0.75 -7.46
N ARG A 60 50.38 -0.47 -7.09
CA ARG A 60 51.22 -1.50 -6.43
C ARG A 60 51.34 -2.78 -7.23
N GLY A 61 50.85 -2.76 -8.46
CA GLY A 61 50.64 -3.91 -9.33
C GLY A 61 49.26 -4.56 -9.17
N PRO A 62 48.82 -5.30 -10.22
CA PRO A 62 47.49 -5.88 -10.23
C PRO A 62 47.32 -6.97 -9.17
N ALA A 63 46.16 -7.00 -8.54
CA ALA A 63 45.77 -8.01 -7.56
C ALA A 63 44.24 -8.28 -7.63
N LEU A 64 43.88 -9.56 -7.44
CA LEU A 64 42.47 -9.94 -7.38
C LEU A 64 41.79 -9.35 -6.14
N ALA A 65 40.69 -8.60 -6.38
CA ALA A 65 39.88 -8.00 -5.34
C ALA A 65 38.38 -8.19 -5.62
N PRO A 66 37.54 -8.35 -4.58
CA PRO A 66 36.10 -8.44 -4.75
C PRO A 66 35.49 -7.06 -5.02
N SER A 67 35.08 -6.78 -6.24
CA SER A 67 34.54 -5.47 -6.67
C SER A 67 33.35 -4.97 -5.84
N CYS A 68 32.57 -5.88 -5.27
CA CYS A 68 31.44 -5.51 -4.40
C CYS A 68 31.85 -5.03 -3.00
N MET A 69 33.12 -5.12 -2.62
CA MET A 69 33.65 -4.70 -1.31
C MET A 69 34.66 -3.54 -1.43
N LEU A 70 35.06 -3.22 -2.65
CA LEU A 70 36.07 -2.22 -2.90
C LEU A 70 35.45 -0.90 -3.33
N THR A 71 35.83 0.19 -2.68
CA THR A 71 35.46 1.54 -3.09
C THR A 71 36.42 2.08 -4.12
N VAL A 72 35.92 2.85 -5.08
CA VAL A 72 36.75 3.48 -6.12
C VAL A 72 37.68 4.52 -5.55
N SER A 73 38.91 4.63 -6.14
CA SER A 73 39.91 5.64 -5.80
C SER A 73 40.55 6.20 -7.07
N GLU A 74 41.05 7.45 -7.02
CA GLU A 74 41.66 8.11 -8.15
C GLU A 74 42.84 7.30 -8.74
N GLY A 75 42.81 7.14 -10.06
CA GLY A 75 43.85 6.42 -10.80
C GLY A 75 43.83 4.89 -10.71
N MET A 76 42.73 4.31 -10.11
CA MET A 76 42.53 2.86 -10.07
C MET A 76 42.41 2.31 -11.49
N VAL A 77 43.09 1.21 -11.80
CA VAL A 77 43.01 0.47 -13.06
C VAL A 77 42.40 -0.90 -12.78
N VAL A 78 41.33 -1.24 -13.54
CA VAL A 78 40.52 -2.44 -13.31
C VAL A 78 40.46 -3.25 -14.61
N GLU A 79 40.76 -4.53 -14.53
CA GLU A 79 40.54 -5.49 -15.61
C GLU A 79 39.55 -6.56 -15.16
N THR A 80 38.35 -6.53 -15.74
CA THR A 80 37.23 -7.40 -15.32
C THR A 80 37.36 -8.79 -15.94
N ALA A 81 38.10 -8.92 -17.03
CA ALA A 81 38.27 -10.15 -17.80
C ALA A 81 39.75 -10.55 -17.98
N SER A 82 40.64 -10.17 -17.06
CA SER A 82 42.02 -10.66 -17.02
C SER A 82 42.05 -12.19 -16.92
N GLU A 83 43.17 -12.82 -17.26
CA GLU A 83 43.34 -14.28 -17.10
C GLU A 83 43.18 -14.72 -15.64
N ALA A 84 43.69 -13.90 -14.69
CA ALA A 84 43.53 -14.15 -13.27
C ALA A 84 42.09 -14.06 -12.80
N ALA A 85 41.35 -13.04 -13.26
CA ALA A 85 39.91 -12.86 -12.94
C ALA A 85 39.05 -14.02 -13.50
N ARG A 86 39.24 -14.37 -14.77
CA ARG A 86 38.51 -15.50 -15.39
C ARG A 86 38.80 -16.82 -14.71
N LYS A 87 40.05 -17.11 -14.37
CA LYS A 87 40.39 -18.34 -13.63
C LYS A 87 39.78 -18.37 -12.23
N ALA A 88 39.68 -17.22 -11.56
CA ALA A 88 39.05 -17.13 -10.26
C ALA A 88 37.52 -17.34 -10.34
N GLN A 89 36.85 -16.71 -11.30
CA GLN A 89 35.41 -16.86 -11.55
C GLN A 89 35.04 -18.31 -11.91
N ASP A 90 35.83 -18.93 -12.81
CA ASP A 90 35.66 -20.35 -13.19
C ASP A 90 35.80 -21.27 -11.97
N GLY A 91 36.85 -21.09 -11.15
CA GLY A 91 37.05 -21.86 -9.93
C GLY A 91 35.92 -21.68 -8.89
N VAL A 92 35.40 -20.47 -8.74
CA VAL A 92 34.24 -20.21 -7.86
C VAL A 92 33.01 -20.96 -8.32
N LEU A 93 32.72 -20.94 -9.62
CA LEU A 93 31.59 -21.68 -10.18
C LEU A 93 31.78 -23.19 -10.00
N GLU A 94 32.97 -23.73 -10.21
CA GLU A 94 33.28 -25.12 -9.94
C GLU A 94 32.96 -25.50 -8.48
N PHE A 95 33.36 -24.68 -7.50
CA PHE A 95 33.03 -24.90 -6.08
C PHE A 95 31.53 -24.84 -5.80
N LEU A 96 30.81 -23.91 -6.41
CA LEU A 96 29.36 -23.83 -6.24
C LEU A 96 28.63 -25.03 -6.84
N LEU A 97 29.13 -25.59 -7.92
CA LEU A 97 28.52 -26.71 -8.64
C LEU A 97 28.87 -28.08 -8.05
N VAL A 98 29.96 -28.20 -7.28
CA VAL A 98 30.42 -29.48 -6.70
C VAL A 98 29.29 -30.27 -6.02
N ASN A 99 28.53 -29.64 -5.14
CA ASN A 99 27.41 -30.27 -4.44
C ASN A 99 26.03 -29.84 -4.96
N HIS A 100 25.97 -28.93 -5.94
CA HIS A 100 24.68 -28.49 -6.48
C HIS A 100 23.99 -29.65 -7.20
N PRO A 101 22.70 -29.98 -6.89
CA PRO A 101 22.03 -31.14 -7.47
C PRO A 101 21.71 -30.91 -8.96
N LEU A 102 21.59 -32.02 -9.72
CA LEU A 102 21.19 -31.99 -11.12
C LEU A 102 19.68 -31.87 -11.28
N ASP A 103 19.12 -30.90 -10.58
CA ASP A 103 17.67 -30.70 -10.43
C ASP A 103 17.06 -29.73 -11.44
N CYS A 104 17.82 -29.12 -12.36
CA CYS A 104 17.31 -28.10 -13.26
C CYS A 104 15.97 -28.44 -13.94
N PRO A 105 15.73 -29.68 -14.40
CA PRO A 105 14.44 -30.06 -14.99
C PRO A 105 13.27 -30.02 -14.01
N VAL A 106 13.53 -30.25 -12.73
CA VAL A 106 12.53 -30.25 -11.64
C VAL A 106 12.70 -29.07 -10.65
N CYS A 107 13.53 -28.11 -11.00
CA CYS A 107 13.76 -26.90 -10.22
C CYS A 107 12.88 -25.76 -10.74
N ASP A 108 12.14 -25.12 -9.85
CA ASP A 108 11.22 -24.02 -10.22
C ASP A 108 11.96 -22.77 -10.75
N LYS A 109 13.24 -22.60 -10.40
CA LYS A 109 14.09 -21.52 -10.89
C LYS A 109 14.74 -21.81 -12.27
N GLY A 110 14.52 -23.02 -12.85
CA GLY A 110 15.10 -23.40 -14.14
C GLY A 110 14.65 -22.48 -15.27
N GLY A 111 15.59 -21.85 -15.98
CA GLY A 111 15.35 -20.89 -17.05
C GLY A 111 15.41 -19.41 -16.63
N GLU A 112 15.42 -19.12 -15.32
CA GLU A 112 15.64 -17.78 -14.75
C GLU A 112 16.66 -17.82 -13.60
N CYS A 113 17.65 -18.73 -13.70
CA CYS A 113 18.58 -19.03 -12.64
C CYS A 113 19.95 -18.37 -12.89
N PRO A 114 20.33 -17.35 -12.09
CA PRO A 114 21.65 -16.74 -12.21
C PRO A 114 22.82 -17.74 -12.16
N LEU A 115 22.69 -18.85 -11.43
CA LEU A 115 23.73 -19.87 -11.41
C LEU A 115 23.86 -20.55 -12.78
N GLN A 116 22.75 -20.88 -13.47
CA GLN A 116 22.80 -21.42 -14.83
C GLN A 116 23.44 -20.41 -15.79
N ASP A 117 22.97 -19.16 -15.79
CA ASP A 117 23.42 -18.13 -16.73
C ASP A 117 24.92 -17.83 -16.54
N GLN A 118 25.37 -17.66 -15.29
CA GLN A 118 26.76 -17.40 -15.01
C GLN A 118 27.67 -18.61 -15.24
N THR A 119 27.17 -19.84 -15.03
CA THR A 119 27.93 -21.05 -15.37
C THR A 119 28.14 -21.16 -16.88
N MET A 120 27.15 -20.82 -17.69
CA MET A 120 27.28 -20.81 -19.15
C MET A 120 28.22 -19.72 -19.65
N ALA A 121 28.22 -18.55 -19.01
CA ALA A 121 29.01 -17.41 -19.45
C ALA A 121 30.47 -17.41 -18.94
N TYR A 122 30.72 -17.94 -17.74
CA TYR A 122 31.99 -17.79 -17.01
C TYR A 122 32.54 -19.09 -16.44
N GLY A 123 31.80 -20.20 -16.51
CA GLY A 123 32.20 -21.45 -15.87
C GLY A 123 32.79 -22.48 -16.82
N PRO A 124 33.28 -23.61 -16.27
CA PRO A 124 33.81 -24.70 -17.05
C PRO A 124 32.69 -25.41 -17.84
N GLY A 125 33.03 -25.88 -19.06
CA GLY A 125 32.12 -26.68 -19.89
C GLY A 125 31.86 -28.08 -19.37
N GLU A 126 32.74 -28.61 -18.50
CA GLU A 126 32.73 -29.98 -18.00
C GLU A 126 32.96 -30.04 -16.50
N SER A 127 32.35 -31.01 -15.84
CA SER A 127 32.59 -31.29 -14.41
C SER A 127 33.67 -32.31 -14.20
N ARG A 128 34.65 -32.05 -13.34
CA ARG A 128 35.67 -32.99 -12.89
C ARG A 128 35.26 -33.80 -11.66
N PHE A 129 34.11 -33.48 -11.06
CA PHE A 129 33.63 -34.10 -9.83
C PHE A 129 32.98 -35.47 -10.12
N VAL A 130 33.50 -36.49 -9.50
CA VAL A 130 33.08 -37.90 -9.69
C VAL A 130 32.51 -38.52 -8.42
N GLU A 131 32.58 -37.82 -7.31
CA GLU A 131 32.06 -38.26 -6.01
C GLU A 131 30.56 -38.08 -5.93
N GLU A 132 29.93 -38.71 -4.93
CA GLU A 132 28.52 -38.53 -4.64
C GLU A 132 28.26 -37.12 -4.07
N LYS A 133 27.25 -36.41 -4.62
CA LYS A 133 26.84 -35.11 -4.13
C LYS A 133 26.13 -35.25 -2.77
N ARG A 134 26.23 -34.20 -1.96
CA ARG A 134 25.57 -34.12 -0.66
C ARG A 134 24.04 -34.17 -0.81
N HIS A 135 23.38 -34.94 0.05
CA HIS A 135 21.93 -35.09 0.08
C HIS A 135 21.33 -34.59 1.37
N PHE A 136 20.16 -33.94 1.26
CA PHE A 136 19.30 -33.48 2.35
C PHE A 136 17.85 -33.83 2.06
N ASP A 137 17.05 -33.91 3.12
CA ASP A 137 15.60 -33.94 2.97
C ASP A 137 15.10 -32.66 2.28
N LYS A 138 14.26 -32.81 1.25
CA LYS A 138 13.73 -31.73 0.43
C LYS A 138 12.38 -32.06 -0.19
N PRO A 139 11.48 -31.05 -0.41
CA PRO A 139 11.59 -29.69 0.11
C PRO A 139 11.14 -29.59 1.58
N LEU A 140 11.70 -28.63 2.32
CA LEU A 140 11.21 -28.29 3.66
C LEU A 140 10.19 -27.17 3.56
N PRO A 141 8.95 -27.32 4.08
CA PRO A 141 8.04 -26.20 4.27
C PRO A 141 8.55 -25.37 5.47
N ILE A 142 9.11 -24.20 5.20
CA ILE A 142 9.58 -23.28 6.26
C ILE A 142 8.51 -22.29 6.67
N SER A 143 7.47 -22.13 5.85
CA SER A 143 6.21 -21.44 6.14
C SER A 143 5.12 -21.96 5.23
N ASP A 144 3.89 -21.46 5.38
CA ASP A 144 2.80 -21.77 4.47
C ASP A 144 2.98 -21.22 3.04
N LEU A 145 3.86 -20.24 2.87
CA LEU A 145 4.13 -19.59 1.59
C LEU A 145 5.45 -20.01 0.94
N VAL A 146 6.43 -20.49 1.71
CA VAL A 146 7.79 -20.71 1.22
C VAL A 146 8.31 -22.14 1.51
N TYR A 147 8.84 -22.77 0.48
CA TYR A 147 9.62 -23.99 0.58
C TYR A 147 11.12 -23.71 0.50
N LEU A 148 11.91 -24.45 1.27
CA LEU A 148 13.37 -24.44 1.24
C LEU A 148 13.89 -25.80 0.74
N ASP A 149 14.72 -25.76 -0.30
CA ASP A 149 15.52 -26.86 -0.79
C ASP A 149 17.00 -26.61 -0.48
N ARG A 150 17.50 -27.26 0.59
CA ARG A 150 18.86 -27.00 1.10
C ARG A 150 19.96 -27.46 0.15
N GLU A 151 19.71 -28.49 -0.67
CA GLU A 151 20.71 -28.98 -1.65
C GLU A 151 20.99 -27.93 -2.73
N ARG A 152 19.98 -27.13 -3.11
CA ARG A 152 20.12 -26.10 -4.13
C ARG A 152 20.76 -24.81 -3.60
N CYS A 153 20.85 -24.66 -2.29
CA CYS A 153 21.37 -23.46 -1.66
C CYS A 153 22.88 -23.30 -1.91
N ILE A 154 23.28 -22.12 -2.41
CA ILE A 154 24.69 -21.76 -2.64
C ILE A 154 25.26 -20.89 -1.50
N LEU A 155 24.58 -20.78 -0.39
CA LEU A 155 25.00 -20.03 0.82
C LEU A 155 25.37 -18.57 0.53
N CYS A 156 24.62 -17.89 -0.33
CA CYS A 156 24.92 -16.53 -0.79
C CYS A 156 24.50 -15.42 0.18
N ASP A 157 23.81 -15.74 1.26
CA ASP A 157 23.40 -14.82 2.33
C ASP A 157 22.37 -13.75 1.93
N ARG A 158 21.75 -13.78 0.74
CA ARG A 158 20.77 -12.77 0.37
C ARG A 158 19.49 -12.85 1.20
N CYS A 159 18.98 -14.07 1.45
CA CYS A 159 17.72 -14.25 2.19
C CYS A 159 17.85 -13.89 3.68
N THR A 160 18.96 -14.28 4.31
CA THR A 160 19.21 -14.02 5.73
C THR A 160 19.45 -12.53 5.98
N ARG A 161 20.23 -11.85 5.09
CA ARG A 161 20.41 -10.40 5.14
C ARG A 161 19.12 -9.62 4.86
N PHE A 162 18.32 -10.06 3.91
CA PHE A 162 17.02 -9.42 3.67
C PHE A 162 16.14 -9.50 4.93
N ALA A 163 16.06 -10.68 5.54
CA ALA A 163 15.26 -10.89 6.73
C ALA A 163 15.74 -10.01 7.91
N ASP A 164 17.03 -9.86 8.09
CA ASP A 164 17.62 -9.05 9.16
C ASP A 164 17.67 -7.55 8.82
N GLU A 165 18.36 -7.20 7.71
CA GLU A 165 18.66 -5.79 7.36
C GLU A 165 17.45 -5.03 6.85
N VAL A 166 16.62 -5.66 6.00
CA VAL A 166 15.48 -5.00 5.33
C VAL A 166 14.19 -5.20 6.11
N ALA A 167 13.80 -6.45 6.35
CA ALA A 167 12.56 -6.75 7.05
C ALA A 167 12.63 -6.52 8.58
N GLY A 168 13.82 -6.64 9.18
CA GLY A 168 14.00 -6.59 10.63
C GLY A 168 13.46 -7.81 11.36
N GLU A 169 13.34 -8.93 10.67
CA GLU A 169 12.76 -10.18 11.13
C GLU A 169 13.72 -11.34 10.86
N PRO A 170 14.80 -11.51 11.64
CA PRO A 170 15.82 -12.56 11.41
C PRO A 170 15.28 -13.96 11.74
N LEU A 171 14.23 -14.40 11.02
CA LEU A 171 13.56 -15.70 11.19
C LEU A 171 14.23 -16.83 10.41
N ILE A 172 15.13 -16.49 9.48
CA ILE A 172 15.92 -17.41 8.69
C ILE A 172 17.41 -17.06 8.84
N GLY A 173 18.27 -18.04 9.07
CA GLY A 173 19.68 -17.79 9.37
C GLY A 173 20.58 -18.93 9.00
N PHE A 174 21.89 -18.73 9.14
CA PHE A 174 22.89 -19.79 9.01
C PHE A 174 22.94 -20.66 10.27
N MET A 175 22.97 -21.95 10.05
CA MET A 175 23.17 -22.96 11.08
C MET A 175 24.41 -23.80 10.77
N GLY A 176 25.08 -24.31 11.79
CA GLY A 176 26.30 -25.07 11.65
C GLY A 176 27.51 -24.25 11.25
N ARG A 177 28.58 -24.94 10.88
CA ARG A 177 29.83 -24.31 10.42
C ARG A 177 30.60 -25.21 9.47
N GLY A 178 31.45 -24.60 8.62
CA GLY A 178 32.25 -25.31 7.63
C GLY A 178 31.39 -26.10 6.66
N TYR A 179 31.69 -27.36 6.44
CA TYR A 179 30.94 -28.24 5.52
C TYR A 179 29.46 -28.43 5.91
N HIS A 180 29.16 -28.33 7.21
CA HIS A 180 27.79 -28.50 7.73
C HIS A 180 27.00 -27.18 7.78
N THR A 181 27.52 -26.10 7.22
CA THR A 181 26.77 -24.85 7.15
C THR A 181 25.57 -25.01 6.23
N GLU A 182 24.41 -24.62 6.73
CA GLU A 182 23.15 -24.60 5.99
C GLU A 182 22.32 -23.34 6.37
N VAL A 183 21.41 -22.98 5.49
CA VAL A 183 20.36 -21.97 5.80
C VAL A 183 19.14 -22.72 6.29
N ASN A 184 18.55 -22.27 7.39
CA ASN A 184 17.34 -22.87 7.95
C ASN A 184 16.59 -21.87 8.85
N THR A 185 15.40 -22.24 9.31
CA THR A 185 14.64 -21.55 10.36
C THR A 185 14.99 -22.09 11.74
N PHE A 186 14.69 -21.35 12.78
CA PHE A 186 14.86 -21.81 14.15
C PHE A 186 13.77 -22.85 14.51
N PRO A 187 14.08 -23.82 15.38
CA PRO A 187 13.04 -24.73 15.88
C PRO A 187 11.87 -23.96 16.48
N ASP A 188 10.66 -24.41 16.19
CA ASP A 188 9.39 -23.81 16.66
C ASP A 188 9.15 -22.34 16.28
N ARG A 189 9.95 -21.80 15.34
CA ARG A 189 9.80 -20.48 14.76
C ARG A 189 9.74 -20.57 13.24
N PRO A 190 8.55 -20.70 12.66
CA PRO A 190 8.38 -20.71 11.21
C PRO A 190 8.78 -19.37 10.60
N PHE A 191 9.00 -19.35 9.29
CA PHE A 191 9.33 -18.13 8.55
C PHE A 191 8.06 -17.31 8.24
N ASP A 192 7.37 -16.87 9.30
CA ASP A 192 6.10 -16.13 9.23
C ASP A 192 6.31 -14.62 9.03
N SER A 193 7.25 -14.24 8.18
CA SER A 193 7.48 -12.85 7.81
C SER A 193 6.41 -12.38 6.82
N TYR A 194 5.93 -11.14 6.97
CA TYR A 194 5.03 -10.49 6.00
C TYR A 194 5.72 -10.18 4.66
N PHE A 195 7.03 -10.43 4.58
CA PHE A 195 7.89 -10.10 3.45
C PHE A 195 8.64 -11.32 2.91
N SER A 196 8.27 -12.53 3.31
CA SER A 196 8.97 -13.77 3.01
C SER A 196 9.15 -14.03 1.51
N GLY A 197 8.18 -13.63 0.69
CA GLY A 197 8.20 -13.78 -0.77
C GLY A 197 9.34 -12.99 -1.45
N ASN A 198 9.86 -11.92 -0.82
CA ASN A 198 11.02 -11.23 -1.35
C ASN A 198 12.27 -12.12 -1.33
N THR A 199 12.42 -13.00 -0.35
CA THR A 199 13.55 -13.92 -0.29
C THR A 199 13.52 -14.94 -1.43
N VAL A 200 12.34 -15.32 -1.91
CA VAL A 200 12.16 -16.17 -3.11
C VAL A 200 12.63 -15.44 -4.36
N GLN A 201 12.24 -14.18 -4.51
CA GLN A 201 12.66 -13.34 -5.64
C GLN A 201 14.17 -13.11 -5.63
N LEU A 202 14.75 -12.81 -4.46
CA LEU A 202 16.17 -12.54 -4.26
C LEU A 202 17.06 -13.78 -4.42
N CYS A 203 16.52 -14.99 -4.17
CA CYS A 203 17.30 -16.19 -4.21
C CYS A 203 17.82 -16.46 -5.64
N PRO A 204 19.17 -16.52 -5.84
CA PRO A 204 19.75 -16.68 -7.16
C PRO A 204 19.60 -18.10 -7.71
N VAL A 205 19.07 -19.02 -6.92
CA VAL A 205 18.87 -20.43 -7.27
C VAL A 205 17.50 -20.91 -6.81
N GLY A 206 17.11 -22.11 -7.11
CA GLY A 206 15.83 -22.70 -6.70
C GLY A 206 15.80 -23.26 -5.27
N ALA A 207 16.60 -22.67 -4.36
CA ALA A 207 16.59 -23.07 -2.95
C ALA A 207 15.35 -22.59 -2.22
N LEU A 208 14.95 -21.33 -2.41
CA LEU A 208 13.68 -20.78 -1.92
C LEU A 208 12.69 -20.70 -3.07
N THR A 209 11.49 -21.24 -2.87
CA THR A 209 10.42 -21.25 -3.87
C THR A 209 9.08 -20.93 -3.24
N ALA A 210 8.24 -20.16 -3.97
CA ALA A 210 6.91 -19.79 -3.50
C ALA A 210 5.92 -20.94 -3.72
N ARG A 211 5.23 -21.36 -2.66
CA ARG A 211 4.23 -22.43 -2.73
C ARG A 211 3.12 -22.15 -3.75
N PRO A 212 2.55 -20.91 -3.84
CA PRO A 212 1.47 -20.63 -4.78
C PRO A 212 1.86 -20.72 -6.25
N TYR A 213 3.13 -20.46 -6.57
CA TYR A 213 3.63 -20.46 -7.94
C TYR A 213 4.35 -21.77 -8.32
N ARG A 214 4.87 -22.52 -7.36
CA ARG A 214 5.73 -23.68 -7.61
C ARG A 214 5.15 -24.62 -8.66
N PHE A 215 5.94 -24.91 -9.72
CA PHE A 215 5.62 -25.80 -10.86
C PHE A 215 4.40 -25.38 -11.70
N ARG A 216 4.04 -24.08 -11.71
CA ARG A 216 2.92 -23.57 -12.51
C ARG A 216 3.30 -23.32 -13.98
N ALA A 217 4.47 -22.74 -14.21
CA ALA A 217 4.96 -22.42 -15.55
C ALA A 217 6.49 -22.32 -15.57
N ARG A 218 7.07 -22.35 -16.77
CA ARG A 218 8.47 -21.99 -17.01
C ARG A 218 8.57 -20.54 -17.45
N PRO A 219 9.74 -19.87 -17.27
CA PRO A 219 9.88 -18.45 -17.64
C PRO A 219 9.57 -18.17 -19.10
N TRP A 220 9.95 -19.08 -20.02
CA TRP A 220 9.66 -18.93 -21.46
C TRP A 220 8.19 -19.15 -21.84
N ASP A 221 7.37 -19.68 -20.94
CA ASP A 221 5.92 -19.82 -21.11
C ASP A 221 5.16 -18.63 -20.54
N LEU A 222 5.85 -17.66 -19.93
CA LEU A 222 5.27 -16.47 -19.30
C LEU A 222 5.33 -15.27 -20.25
N THR A 223 4.24 -14.54 -20.28
CA THR A 223 4.23 -13.15 -20.74
C THR A 223 4.39 -12.26 -19.50
N GLU A 224 5.29 -11.30 -19.60
CA GLU A 224 5.62 -10.38 -18.51
C GLU A 224 5.32 -8.94 -18.91
N LEU A 225 4.68 -8.16 -18.03
CA LEU A 225 4.47 -6.73 -18.19
C LEU A 225 4.63 -5.99 -16.88
N THR A 226 5.26 -4.82 -16.93
CA THR A 226 5.35 -3.91 -15.78
C THR A 226 4.00 -3.22 -15.55
N SER A 227 3.62 -3.11 -14.29
CA SER A 227 2.36 -2.52 -13.84
C SER A 227 2.52 -1.88 -12.46
N THR A 228 1.43 -1.38 -11.92
CA THR A 228 1.30 -0.92 -10.55
C THR A 228 0.35 -1.84 -9.78
N TYR A 229 0.71 -2.22 -8.58
CA TYR A 229 -0.23 -2.86 -7.66
C TYR A 229 -1.12 -1.78 -7.03
N PRO A 230 -2.46 -1.94 -7.02
CA PRO A 230 -3.37 -0.91 -6.56
C PRO A 230 -3.48 -0.85 -5.03
N ASN A 231 -2.34 -0.76 -4.33
CA ASN A 231 -2.28 -0.40 -2.92
C ASN A 231 -1.99 1.10 -2.75
N ALA A 232 -2.02 1.58 -1.51
CA ALA A 232 -1.87 2.99 -1.21
C ALA A 232 -0.50 3.58 -1.62
N THR A 233 0.56 2.79 -1.56
CA THR A 233 1.92 3.19 -1.99
C THR A 233 2.12 3.12 -3.49
N GLY A 234 1.25 2.39 -4.22
CA GLY A 234 1.38 2.22 -5.66
C GLY A 234 2.62 1.40 -6.04
N ASP A 235 2.81 0.26 -5.37
CA ASP A 235 4.01 -0.56 -5.54
C ASP A 235 4.21 -0.97 -7.00
N ARG A 236 5.43 -0.75 -7.51
CA ARG A 236 5.78 -1.13 -8.89
C ARG A 236 6.02 -2.63 -8.95
N ILE A 237 5.30 -3.27 -9.86
CA ILE A 237 5.28 -4.73 -10.02
C ILE A 237 5.49 -5.17 -11.45
N SER A 238 5.95 -6.40 -11.61
CA SER A 238 5.86 -7.18 -12.84
C SER A 238 4.78 -8.23 -12.69
N LEU A 239 3.82 -8.22 -13.60
CA LEU A 239 2.77 -9.22 -13.74
C LEU A 239 3.25 -10.33 -14.69
N HIS A 240 3.09 -11.58 -14.30
CA HIS A 240 3.47 -12.73 -15.12
C HIS A 240 2.26 -13.62 -15.37
N ALA A 241 1.91 -13.85 -16.62
CA ALA A 241 0.77 -14.66 -17.01
C ALA A 241 1.15 -15.73 -18.03
N SER A 242 0.40 -16.83 -18.02
CA SER A 242 0.43 -17.85 -19.07
C SER A 242 -0.99 -18.30 -19.36
N ARG A 243 -1.31 -18.49 -20.64
CA ARG A 243 -2.62 -19.00 -21.10
C ARG A 243 -3.79 -18.17 -20.52
N ASN A 244 -3.66 -16.85 -20.57
CA ASN A 244 -4.64 -15.90 -20.04
C ASN A 244 -4.92 -16.07 -18.53
N ARG A 245 -3.92 -16.48 -17.77
CA ARG A 245 -4.04 -16.64 -16.32
C ARG A 245 -2.85 -15.97 -15.64
N LEU A 246 -3.12 -15.08 -14.71
CA LEU A 246 -2.09 -14.47 -13.86
C LEU A 246 -1.55 -15.53 -12.89
N LEU A 247 -0.23 -15.71 -12.86
CA LEU A 247 0.43 -16.80 -12.13
C LEU A 247 1.35 -16.31 -11.03
N ARG A 248 1.96 -15.12 -11.18
CA ARG A 248 2.79 -14.52 -10.12
C ARG A 248 2.91 -13.00 -10.29
N ILE A 249 3.22 -12.36 -9.17
CA ILE A 249 3.61 -10.95 -9.09
C ILE A 249 5.02 -10.88 -8.52
N GLN A 250 5.88 -10.06 -9.14
CA GLN A 250 7.21 -9.74 -8.62
C GLN A 250 7.35 -8.23 -8.42
N GLY A 251 8.13 -7.83 -7.41
CA GLY A 251 8.46 -6.42 -7.21
C GLY A 251 9.46 -5.93 -8.26
N VAL A 252 9.24 -4.74 -8.77
CA VAL A 252 10.15 -4.04 -9.67
C VAL A 252 10.89 -2.97 -8.88
N ASP A 253 12.20 -2.86 -9.08
CA ASP A 253 13.04 -1.90 -8.37
C ASP A 253 12.72 -0.48 -8.84
N SER A 254 11.88 0.21 -8.07
CA SER A 254 11.53 1.62 -8.23
C SER A 254 12.19 2.41 -7.12
N GLU A 255 13.03 3.38 -7.50
CA GLU A 255 13.71 4.26 -6.54
C GLU A 255 12.72 5.12 -5.76
N ALA A 256 11.70 5.60 -6.44
CA ALA A 256 10.71 6.49 -5.85
C ALA A 256 9.74 5.77 -4.89
N VAL A 257 9.41 4.49 -5.17
CA VAL A 257 8.30 3.81 -4.48
C VAL A 257 8.77 2.69 -3.56
N ASN A 258 9.02 1.49 -4.08
CA ASN A 258 9.12 0.27 -3.26
C ASN A 258 10.46 -0.44 -3.28
N HIS A 259 11.49 0.04 -3.99
CA HIS A 259 12.82 -0.60 -4.08
C HIS A 259 12.77 -2.10 -4.48
N GLY A 260 11.72 -2.52 -5.18
CA GLY A 260 11.50 -3.91 -5.54
C GLY A 260 10.89 -4.78 -4.44
N TRP A 261 10.62 -4.22 -3.26
CA TRP A 261 10.04 -4.95 -2.14
C TRP A 261 8.51 -4.96 -2.20
N LEU A 262 7.91 -6.06 -1.80
CA LEU A 262 6.46 -6.23 -1.69
C LEU A 262 6.10 -6.90 -0.37
N ALA A 263 4.95 -6.54 0.19
CA ALA A 263 4.32 -7.37 1.20
C ALA A 263 3.81 -8.68 0.59
N ASP A 264 3.86 -9.78 1.31
CA ASP A 264 3.40 -11.09 0.82
C ASP A 264 1.90 -11.08 0.52
N ARG A 265 1.12 -10.31 1.28
CA ARG A 265 -0.28 -10.02 1.01
C ARG A 265 -0.51 -9.54 -0.42
N ASP A 266 0.30 -8.58 -0.88
CA ASP A 266 0.17 -7.99 -2.20
C ASP A 266 0.77 -8.91 -3.28
N ARG A 267 1.91 -9.54 -2.98
CA ARG A 267 2.62 -10.47 -3.87
C ARG A 267 1.79 -11.67 -4.27
N PHE A 268 1.01 -12.23 -3.34
CA PHE A 268 0.24 -13.46 -3.58
C PHE A 268 -1.25 -13.23 -3.88
N SER A 269 -1.70 -11.97 -3.90
CA SER A 269 -3.08 -11.60 -4.24
C SER A 269 -3.50 -11.91 -5.67
N PHE A 270 -2.57 -12.26 -6.56
CA PHE A 270 -2.88 -12.68 -7.94
C PHE A 270 -3.86 -13.85 -8.01
N GLU A 271 -3.93 -14.69 -6.96
CA GLU A 271 -4.87 -15.80 -6.90
C GLU A 271 -6.32 -15.35 -6.93
N ALA A 272 -6.64 -14.17 -6.39
CA ALA A 272 -7.98 -13.61 -6.38
C ALA A 272 -8.51 -13.30 -7.79
N VAL A 273 -7.63 -12.98 -8.74
CA VAL A 273 -8.02 -12.66 -10.13
C VAL A 273 -8.72 -13.85 -10.80
N ALA A 274 -8.32 -15.07 -10.47
CA ALA A 274 -8.92 -16.31 -11.00
C ALA A 274 -9.81 -17.04 -9.98
N SER A 275 -10.25 -16.35 -8.91
CA SER A 275 -11.10 -16.96 -7.88
C SER A 275 -12.47 -17.36 -8.43
N PRO A 276 -13.02 -18.51 -8.02
CA PRO A 276 -14.39 -18.91 -8.36
C PRO A 276 -15.45 -18.00 -7.69
N GLY A 277 -15.09 -17.21 -6.69
CA GLY A 277 -15.97 -16.24 -6.03
C GLY A 277 -16.21 -14.95 -6.84
N ARG A 278 -15.59 -14.82 -8.04
CA ARG A 278 -15.79 -13.68 -8.95
C ARG A 278 -17.21 -13.62 -9.49
N LEU A 279 -17.77 -12.42 -9.52
CA LEU A 279 -18.97 -12.12 -10.32
C LEU A 279 -18.63 -12.30 -11.80
N GLN A 280 -19.48 -12.99 -12.54
CA GLN A 280 -19.22 -13.32 -13.95
C GLN A 280 -20.31 -12.85 -14.92
N ALA A 281 -21.44 -12.41 -14.41
CA ALA A 281 -22.58 -11.92 -15.20
C ALA A 281 -23.36 -10.87 -14.39
N PRO A 282 -24.06 -9.93 -15.08
CA PRO A 282 -25.01 -9.06 -14.43
C PRO A 282 -26.15 -9.85 -13.77
N MET A 283 -26.67 -9.34 -12.66
CA MET A 283 -27.76 -9.98 -11.94
C MET A 283 -28.81 -8.94 -11.53
N LEU A 284 -30.05 -9.38 -11.46
CA LEU A 284 -31.19 -8.61 -10.96
C LEU A 284 -31.89 -9.39 -9.85
N ARG A 285 -32.43 -8.69 -8.86
CA ARG A 285 -33.26 -9.30 -7.84
C ARG A 285 -34.63 -9.59 -8.38
N SER A 286 -35.03 -10.86 -8.27
CA SER A 286 -36.38 -11.33 -8.62
C SER A 286 -36.84 -12.30 -7.54
N ASP A 287 -38.03 -12.10 -7.01
CA ASP A 287 -38.60 -12.93 -5.93
C ASP A 287 -37.67 -13.12 -4.71
N GLY A 288 -36.86 -12.09 -4.39
CA GLY A 288 -35.92 -12.09 -3.27
C GLY A 288 -34.55 -12.70 -3.58
N GLU A 289 -34.32 -13.29 -4.74
CA GLU A 289 -33.07 -13.90 -5.16
C GLU A 289 -32.37 -13.11 -6.28
N LEU A 290 -31.04 -13.11 -6.31
CA LEU A 290 -30.25 -12.55 -7.40
C LEU A 290 -30.20 -13.57 -8.55
N VAL A 291 -30.75 -13.22 -9.71
CA VAL A 291 -30.77 -14.05 -10.92
C VAL A 291 -29.99 -13.40 -12.04
N VAL A 292 -29.28 -14.21 -12.84
CA VAL A 292 -28.50 -13.73 -13.99
C VAL A 292 -29.42 -13.01 -14.98
N ALA A 293 -28.96 -11.83 -15.42
CA ALA A 293 -29.66 -10.97 -16.37
C ALA A 293 -28.76 -10.58 -17.54
N SER A 294 -29.35 -9.97 -18.57
CA SER A 294 -28.54 -9.33 -19.62
C SER A 294 -28.01 -7.98 -19.15
N TRP A 295 -26.89 -7.52 -19.74
CA TRP A 295 -26.38 -6.17 -19.51
C TRP A 295 -27.42 -5.08 -19.77
N SER A 296 -28.18 -5.19 -20.89
CA SER A 296 -29.22 -4.21 -21.22
C SER A 296 -30.34 -4.16 -20.19
N ALA A 297 -30.74 -5.31 -19.62
CA ALA A 297 -31.76 -5.34 -18.58
C ALA A 297 -31.27 -4.74 -17.27
N ALA A 298 -30.02 -5.10 -16.86
CA ALA A 298 -29.46 -4.62 -15.61
C ALA A 298 -29.19 -3.12 -15.64
N LEU A 299 -28.62 -2.62 -16.74
CA LEU A 299 -28.36 -1.17 -16.89
C LEU A 299 -29.67 -0.37 -16.99
N ALA A 300 -30.69 -0.90 -17.72
CA ALA A 300 -31.99 -0.25 -17.77
C ALA A 300 -32.64 -0.16 -16.39
N ALA A 301 -32.60 -1.25 -15.58
CA ALA A 301 -33.13 -1.23 -14.23
C ALA A 301 -32.44 -0.20 -13.33
N ALA A 302 -31.11 -0.07 -13.44
CA ALA A 302 -30.33 0.94 -12.70
C ALA A 302 -30.66 2.36 -13.17
N ALA A 303 -30.81 2.58 -14.50
CA ALA A 303 -31.13 3.90 -15.05
C ALA A 303 -32.58 4.30 -14.73
N ASP A 304 -33.55 3.36 -14.78
CA ASP A 304 -34.93 3.60 -14.41
C ASP A 304 -35.06 4.00 -12.94
N ALA A 305 -34.34 3.30 -12.03
CA ALA A 305 -34.31 3.65 -10.61
C ALA A 305 -33.74 5.08 -10.37
N VAL A 306 -32.65 5.44 -11.05
CA VAL A 306 -32.12 6.82 -11.00
C VAL A 306 -33.15 7.81 -11.57
N GLY A 307 -33.77 7.51 -12.69
CA GLY A 307 -34.80 8.35 -13.31
C GLY A 307 -35.99 8.60 -12.39
N GLU A 308 -36.45 7.57 -11.69
CA GLU A 308 -37.51 7.67 -10.68
C GLU A 308 -37.13 8.54 -9.50
N ALA A 309 -35.92 8.34 -8.94
CA ALA A 309 -35.39 9.15 -7.85
C ALA A 309 -35.22 10.63 -8.24
N LEU A 310 -34.71 10.90 -9.46
CA LEU A 310 -34.61 12.29 -9.96
C LEU A 310 -35.98 12.93 -10.20
N GLY A 311 -36.99 12.17 -10.60
CA GLY A 311 -38.34 12.66 -10.75
C GLY A 311 -39.12 12.82 -9.44
N GLY A 312 -38.66 12.18 -8.36
CA GLY A 312 -39.20 12.24 -7.00
C GLY A 312 -38.47 13.26 -6.11
N ASP A 313 -37.57 12.75 -5.27
CA ASP A 313 -36.81 13.53 -4.25
C ASP A 313 -35.59 14.28 -4.82
N GLY A 314 -35.28 14.05 -6.11
CA GLY A 314 -34.23 14.75 -6.85
C GLY A 314 -32.83 14.19 -6.62
N PRO A 315 -31.77 14.90 -7.11
CA PRO A 315 -30.40 14.40 -7.07
C PRO A 315 -29.88 14.05 -5.67
N ALA A 316 -30.40 14.69 -4.63
CA ALA A 316 -29.97 14.44 -3.25
C ALA A 316 -30.37 13.05 -2.73
N SER A 317 -31.32 12.37 -3.37
CA SER A 317 -31.74 11.00 -3.04
C SER A 317 -30.91 9.92 -3.74
N VAL A 318 -29.91 10.32 -4.54
CA VAL A 318 -28.95 9.41 -5.17
C VAL A 318 -27.58 9.58 -4.54
N ALA A 319 -26.90 8.48 -4.22
CA ALA A 319 -25.56 8.51 -3.65
C ALA A 319 -24.63 7.48 -4.30
N VAL A 320 -23.31 7.77 -4.26
CA VAL A 320 -22.25 6.89 -4.76
C VAL A 320 -21.21 6.67 -3.67
N VAL A 321 -21.03 5.44 -3.26
CA VAL A 321 -20.03 5.05 -2.23
C VAL A 321 -19.02 4.09 -2.83
N GLY A 322 -17.74 4.39 -2.68
CA GLY A 322 -16.63 3.56 -3.16
C GLY A 322 -15.83 4.21 -4.29
N GLY A 323 -15.13 3.38 -5.07
CA GLY A 323 -14.24 3.84 -6.13
C GLY A 323 -12.76 3.86 -5.75
N ALA A 324 -12.39 3.62 -4.50
CA ALA A 324 -10.99 3.58 -4.07
C ALA A 324 -10.20 2.35 -4.56
N ARG A 325 -10.83 1.41 -5.23
CA ARG A 325 -10.15 0.24 -5.86
C ARG A 325 -9.94 0.42 -7.37
N LEU A 326 -10.35 1.56 -7.91
CA LEU A 326 -10.37 1.87 -9.33
C LEU A 326 -9.10 2.60 -9.75
N CYS A 327 -8.83 2.63 -11.06
CA CYS A 327 -7.85 3.55 -11.63
C CYS A 327 -8.45 4.96 -11.78
N ALA A 328 -7.61 5.96 -11.99
CA ALA A 328 -8.01 7.37 -12.03
C ALA A 328 -9.07 7.67 -13.11
N GLU A 329 -8.98 7.02 -14.26
CA GLU A 329 -9.91 7.16 -15.38
C GLU A 329 -11.31 6.65 -15.03
N ASP A 330 -11.38 5.51 -14.35
CA ASP A 330 -12.63 4.97 -13.85
C ASP A 330 -13.25 5.88 -12.77
N GLN A 331 -12.42 6.37 -11.84
CA GLN A 331 -12.82 7.31 -10.79
C GLN A 331 -13.36 8.62 -11.37
N TYR A 332 -12.69 9.15 -12.40
CA TYR A 332 -13.14 10.34 -13.12
C TYR A 332 -14.48 10.12 -13.82
N ALA A 333 -14.67 8.99 -14.48
CA ALA A 333 -15.92 8.66 -15.17
C ALA A 333 -17.10 8.59 -14.17
N TRP A 334 -16.90 7.97 -13.01
CA TRP A 334 -17.91 7.94 -11.94
C TRP A 334 -18.18 9.31 -11.31
N ALA A 335 -17.13 10.12 -11.10
CA ALA A 335 -17.31 11.50 -10.62
C ALA A 335 -18.10 12.36 -11.61
N LYS A 336 -17.81 12.24 -12.92
CA LYS A 336 -18.52 12.93 -13.99
C LYS A 336 -19.97 12.45 -14.13
N LEU A 337 -20.24 11.15 -14.02
CA LEU A 337 -21.61 10.61 -14.01
C LEU A 337 -22.40 11.15 -12.80
N ALA A 338 -21.85 11.03 -11.59
CA ALA A 338 -22.53 11.42 -10.37
C ALA A 338 -22.83 12.94 -10.33
N LYS A 339 -21.83 13.76 -10.59
CA LYS A 339 -21.91 15.22 -10.44
C LYS A 339 -22.42 15.91 -11.71
N GLY A 340 -21.98 15.45 -12.90
CA GLY A 340 -22.30 16.09 -14.17
C GLY A 340 -23.63 15.64 -14.77
N VAL A 341 -24.04 14.39 -14.56
CA VAL A 341 -25.25 13.82 -15.17
C VAL A 341 -26.37 13.66 -14.15
N ILE A 342 -26.13 12.99 -13.03
CA ILE A 342 -27.12 12.78 -11.97
C ILE A 342 -27.33 14.08 -11.18
N GLY A 343 -26.27 14.86 -10.99
CA GLY A 343 -26.31 16.13 -10.26
C GLY A 343 -26.19 15.95 -8.74
N THR A 344 -25.74 14.80 -8.25
CA THR A 344 -25.50 14.55 -6.82
C THR A 344 -24.07 14.83 -6.42
N ASP A 345 -23.89 15.38 -5.22
CA ASP A 345 -22.60 15.49 -4.52
C ASP A 345 -22.48 14.53 -3.34
N ASN A 346 -23.44 13.63 -3.15
CA ASN A 346 -23.39 12.54 -2.19
C ASN A 346 -22.46 11.44 -2.71
N VAL A 347 -21.16 11.69 -2.69
CA VAL A 347 -20.12 10.81 -3.25
C VAL A 347 -18.95 10.71 -2.30
N ASP A 348 -18.49 9.48 -1.96
CA ASP A 348 -17.29 9.30 -1.13
C ASP A 348 -16.63 7.95 -1.38
N ALA A 349 -15.31 7.98 -1.61
CA ALA A 349 -14.51 6.80 -1.88
C ALA A 349 -13.86 6.17 -0.64
N GLN A 350 -13.86 6.84 0.50
CA GLN A 350 -13.05 6.45 1.66
C GLN A 350 -13.73 5.45 2.62
N LEU A 351 -15.02 5.22 2.49
CA LEU A 351 -15.80 4.29 3.35
C LEU A 351 -15.65 4.56 4.85
N GLY A 352 -15.52 5.82 5.25
CA GLY A 352 -15.47 6.23 6.65
C GLY A 352 -14.19 5.85 7.42
N ASP A 353 -13.15 5.33 6.76
CA ASP A 353 -11.87 4.97 7.42
C ASP A 353 -10.68 5.86 7.03
N GLY A 354 -10.90 6.90 6.24
CA GLY A 354 -9.90 7.88 5.82
C GLY A 354 -9.88 9.16 6.65
N LEU A 355 -9.33 10.22 6.05
CA LEU A 355 -9.30 11.59 6.58
C LEU A 355 -10.27 12.47 5.79
N PRO A 356 -10.76 13.60 6.37
CA PRO A 356 -11.56 14.55 5.60
C PRO A 356 -10.85 14.98 4.32
N ALA A 357 -11.53 14.85 3.18
CA ALA A 357 -10.91 15.01 1.85
C ALA A 357 -10.31 16.41 1.67
N GLU A 358 -10.94 17.44 2.23
CA GLU A 358 -10.44 18.83 2.19
C GLU A 358 -9.11 18.98 2.95
N VAL A 359 -8.96 18.29 4.07
CA VAL A 359 -7.68 18.29 4.82
C VAL A 359 -6.59 17.65 3.99
N VAL A 360 -6.86 16.49 3.38
CA VAL A 360 -5.92 15.82 2.47
C VAL A 360 -5.50 16.72 1.31
N CYS A 361 -6.45 17.48 0.76
CA CYS A 361 -6.19 18.40 -0.35
C CYS A 361 -5.35 19.62 0.05
N ALA A 362 -5.60 20.17 1.24
CA ALA A 362 -5.02 21.42 1.70
C ALA A 362 -3.63 21.29 2.32
N LEU A 363 -3.29 20.12 2.87
CA LEU A 363 -1.99 19.88 3.50
C LEU A 363 -0.83 19.99 2.48
N PRO A 364 0.31 20.66 2.87
CA PRO A 364 1.53 20.66 2.07
C PRO A 364 2.04 19.22 1.84
N ARG A 365 1.88 18.72 0.63
CA ARG A 365 2.17 17.31 0.30
C ARG A 365 3.66 16.98 0.48
N GLY A 366 3.94 15.89 1.19
CA GLY A 366 5.22 15.21 1.25
C GLY A 366 5.26 13.98 0.35
N THR A 367 6.46 13.48 0.09
CA THR A 367 6.72 12.28 -0.68
C THR A 367 7.32 11.16 0.19
N ILE A 368 7.33 9.93 -0.34
CA ILE A 368 8.05 8.81 0.27
C ILE A 368 9.55 9.13 0.37
N ALA A 369 10.08 9.82 -0.63
CA ALA A 369 11.47 10.28 -0.62
C ALA A 369 11.74 11.30 0.50
N ASP A 370 10.84 12.26 0.74
CA ASP A 370 10.95 13.22 1.86
C ASP A 370 10.97 12.49 3.22
N ALA A 371 10.11 11.48 3.39
CA ALA A 371 10.06 10.67 4.60
C ALA A 371 11.33 9.83 4.85
N CYS A 372 12.13 9.59 3.81
CA CYS A 372 13.38 8.83 3.90
C CYS A 372 14.64 9.69 3.70
N ALA A 373 14.50 11.02 3.58
CA ALA A 373 15.60 11.92 3.25
C ALA A 373 16.60 12.07 4.40
N PRO A 374 17.91 11.95 4.15
CA PRO A 374 18.93 12.08 5.20
C PRO A 374 18.88 13.42 5.94
N GLY A 375 18.98 13.35 7.27
CA GLY A 375 18.90 14.52 8.17
C GLY A 375 17.49 14.97 8.48
N GLY A 376 16.44 14.27 7.95
CA GLY A 376 15.05 14.58 8.20
C GLY A 376 14.52 13.99 9.52
N VAL A 377 13.39 14.53 9.95
CA VAL A 377 12.56 14.02 11.05
C VAL A 377 11.23 13.55 10.48
N VAL A 378 10.82 12.34 10.86
CA VAL A 378 9.50 11.83 10.56
C VAL A 378 8.68 11.78 11.84
N LEU A 379 7.48 12.39 11.81
CA LEU A 379 6.47 12.26 12.86
C LEU A 379 5.31 11.42 12.32
N THR A 380 5.02 10.29 12.94
CA THR A 380 3.86 9.47 12.57
C THR A 380 2.67 9.75 13.47
N ILE A 381 1.50 9.97 12.88
CA ILE A 381 0.17 10.02 13.54
C ILE A 381 -0.66 8.95 12.86
N ALA A 382 -0.47 7.68 13.25
CA ALA A 382 -1.04 6.54 12.55
C ALA A 382 -1.03 5.27 13.42
N GLY A 383 -1.62 4.20 12.91
CA GLY A 383 -1.46 2.83 13.38
C GLY A 383 -0.10 2.23 12.99
N ASP A 384 0.01 0.91 13.02
CA ASP A 384 1.25 0.22 12.64
C ASP A 384 1.42 0.17 11.11
N LEU A 385 2.43 0.88 10.59
CA LEU A 385 2.72 0.92 9.16
C LEU A 385 3.02 -0.45 8.55
N ARG A 386 3.61 -1.37 9.31
CA ARG A 386 3.90 -2.73 8.84
C ARG A 386 2.62 -3.47 8.44
N GLU A 387 1.54 -3.24 9.16
CA GLU A 387 0.27 -3.90 8.95
C GLU A 387 -0.51 -3.32 7.74
N GLU A 388 -0.32 -2.03 7.45
CA GLU A 388 -1.15 -1.34 6.45
C GLU A 388 -0.38 -0.88 5.20
N PHE A 389 0.91 -0.51 5.34
CA PHE A 389 1.73 0.12 4.29
C PHE A 389 3.09 -0.58 4.17
N GLY A 390 3.09 -1.87 3.84
CA GLY A 390 4.27 -2.74 3.96
C GLY A 390 5.54 -2.24 3.27
N SER A 391 5.46 -1.75 2.03
CA SER A 391 6.63 -1.22 1.30
C SER A 391 7.13 0.10 1.89
N LEU A 392 6.23 1.01 2.29
CA LEU A 392 6.58 2.24 3.00
C LEU A 392 7.24 1.93 4.35
N PHE A 393 6.72 0.93 5.09
CA PHE A 393 7.35 0.45 6.32
C PHE A 393 8.79 0.02 6.09
N LEU A 394 9.07 -0.80 5.07
CA LEU A 394 10.43 -1.27 4.77
C LEU A 394 11.36 -0.09 4.41
N ARG A 395 10.88 0.88 3.63
CA ARG A 395 11.62 2.09 3.25
C ARG A 395 11.96 2.94 4.48
N LEU A 396 10.96 3.29 5.28
CA LEU A 396 11.12 4.11 6.49
C LEU A 396 11.98 3.40 7.54
N ARG A 397 11.73 2.09 7.78
CA ARG A 397 12.54 1.29 8.69
C ARG A 397 14.03 1.34 8.32
N GLY A 398 14.36 1.11 7.05
CA GLY A 398 15.73 1.18 6.58
C GLY A 398 16.38 2.56 6.76
N ALA A 399 15.62 3.64 6.51
CA ALA A 399 16.11 5.01 6.72
C ALA A 399 16.34 5.34 8.20
N VAL A 400 15.49 4.85 9.10
CA VAL A 400 15.63 5.05 10.55
C VAL A 400 16.76 4.18 11.11
N ASP A 401 16.82 2.90 10.76
CA ASP A 401 17.84 1.96 11.23
C ASP A 401 19.27 2.36 10.80
N SER A 402 19.41 2.92 9.61
CA SER A 402 20.68 3.48 9.13
C SER A 402 21.06 4.82 9.79
N GLY A 403 20.16 5.42 10.59
CA GLY A 403 20.36 6.75 11.18
C GLY A 403 20.20 7.91 10.17
N ALA A 404 19.73 7.65 8.96
CA ALA A 404 19.46 8.70 7.98
C ALA A 404 18.32 9.61 8.43
N VAL A 405 17.29 9.05 9.08
CA VAL A 405 16.10 9.75 9.55
C VAL A 405 15.89 9.54 11.04
N THR A 406 15.42 10.56 11.75
CA THR A 406 14.96 10.45 13.14
C THR A 406 13.45 10.28 13.18
N LEU A 407 12.98 9.24 13.87
CA LEU A 407 11.55 8.93 14.00
C LEU A 407 10.99 9.40 15.34
N ALA A 408 9.87 10.11 15.31
CA ALA A 408 8.99 10.37 16.42
C ALA A 408 7.60 9.76 16.12
N GLU A 409 6.93 9.22 17.13
CA GLU A 409 5.69 8.47 16.97
C GLU A 409 4.60 9.01 17.89
N MET A 410 3.41 9.24 17.34
CA MET A 410 2.15 9.49 18.04
C MET A 410 1.18 8.35 17.70
N SER A 411 1.00 7.40 18.59
CA SER A 411 0.14 6.23 18.38
C SER A 411 -0.47 5.73 19.68
N PRO A 412 -1.69 5.19 19.66
CA PRO A 412 -2.30 4.61 20.87
C PRO A 412 -1.65 3.27 21.28
N LEU A 413 -1.05 2.56 20.35
CA LEU A 413 -0.41 1.25 20.57
C LEU A 413 1.08 1.31 20.22
N ALA A 414 1.88 0.46 20.87
CA ALA A 414 3.23 0.21 20.38
C ALA A 414 3.17 -0.60 19.07
N GLY A 415 3.86 -0.14 18.05
CA GLY A 415 3.91 -0.75 16.72
C GLY A 415 5.31 -1.26 16.36
N SER A 416 5.45 -1.72 15.14
CA SER A 416 6.68 -2.32 14.61
C SER A 416 7.86 -1.33 14.51
N LEU A 417 7.61 -0.03 14.40
CA LEU A 417 8.63 1.03 14.39
C LEU A 417 8.96 1.58 15.78
N THR A 418 8.16 1.28 16.80
CA THR A 418 8.36 1.80 18.17
C THR A 418 9.78 1.55 18.72
N PRO A 419 10.39 0.35 18.53
CA PRO A 419 11.75 0.11 19.02
C PRO A 419 12.82 0.99 18.37
N LEU A 420 12.54 1.57 17.22
CA LEU A 420 13.46 2.44 16.46
C LEU A 420 13.16 3.94 16.68
N ALA A 421 12.02 4.26 17.29
CA ALA A 421 11.61 5.64 17.50
C ALA A 421 12.47 6.32 18.57
N ARG A 422 12.94 7.54 18.27
CA ARG A 422 13.63 8.41 19.22
C ARG A 422 12.70 8.88 20.34
N CYS A 423 11.45 9.19 19.99
CA CYS A 423 10.38 9.60 20.90
C CYS A 423 9.12 8.84 20.53
N SER A 424 8.44 8.27 21.51
CA SER A 424 7.23 7.51 21.30
C SER A 424 6.14 7.97 22.26
N LEU A 425 5.20 8.78 21.73
CA LEU A 425 4.10 9.37 22.47
C LEU A 425 2.90 8.42 22.39
N ARG A 426 2.50 7.84 23.54
CA ARG A 426 1.31 6.98 23.63
C ARG A 426 0.06 7.83 23.78
N VAL A 427 -0.50 8.22 22.64
CA VAL A 427 -1.65 9.11 22.52
C VAL A 427 -2.94 8.28 22.59
N ARG A 428 -3.81 8.55 23.54
CA ARG A 428 -5.11 7.86 23.60
C ARG A 428 -5.97 8.26 22.39
N PRO A 429 -6.84 7.37 21.90
CA PRO A 429 -7.82 7.73 20.87
C PRO A 429 -8.57 9.01 21.21
N GLY A 430 -8.65 9.94 20.26
CA GLY A 430 -9.31 11.23 20.43
C GLY A 430 -8.41 12.37 20.95
N ASP A 431 -7.21 12.10 21.47
CA ASP A 431 -6.35 13.11 22.07
C ASP A 431 -5.28 13.69 21.10
N ALA A 432 -5.25 13.28 19.83
CA ALA A 432 -4.19 13.64 18.87
C ALA A 432 -4.06 15.17 18.68
N ASP A 433 -5.18 15.90 18.58
CA ASP A 433 -5.20 17.35 18.43
C ASP A 433 -4.61 18.07 19.65
N VAL A 434 -4.97 17.63 20.84
CA VAL A 434 -4.46 18.20 22.11
C VAL A 434 -2.95 17.98 22.25
N ILE A 435 -2.47 16.82 21.83
CA ILE A 435 -1.03 16.53 21.88
C ILE A 435 -0.26 17.31 20.80
N ALA A 436 -0.83 17.50 19.62
CA ALA A 436 -0.23 18.36 18.59
C ALA A 436 -0.12 19.82 19.05
N GLU A 437 -1.13 20.35 19.74
CA GLU A 437 -1.07 21.67 20.38
C GLU A 437 0.05 21.73 21.44
N ALA A 438 0.15 20.69 22.29
CA ALA A 438 1.18 20.60 23.32
C ALA A 438 2.61 20.42 22.76
N ILE A 439 2.78 19.91 21.54
CA ILE A 439 4.07 19.91 20.85
C ILE A 439 4.43 21.35 20.42
N LEU A 440 3.48 22.14 19.96
CA LEU A 440 3.72 23.53 19.55
C LEU A 440 3.95 24.46 20.76
N ASP A 441 3.22 24.25 21.85
CA ASP A 441 3.35 25.02 23.11
C ASP A 441 3.37 24.05 24.32
N PRO A 442 4.56 23.49 24.65
CA PRO A 442 4.67 22.51 25.72
C PRO A 442 4.27 23.06 27.10
N PRO A 443 3.37 22.38 27.82
CA PRO A 443 2.84 22.88 29.09
C PRO A 443 3.91 22.97 30.17
N GLN A 444 3.64 23.78 31.23
CA GLN A 444 4.52 23.96 32.39
C GLN A 444 4.50 22.75 33.35
N GLY A 445 3.48 21.87 33.27
CA GLY A 445 3.33 20.70 34.16
C GLY A 445 4.30 19.57 33.86
N ALA A 446 4.28 18.51 34.67
CA ALA A 446 5.14 17.34 34.49
C ALA A 446 4.64 16.41 33.37
N ALA A 447 3.35 16.38 33.12
CA ALA A 447 2.73 15.51 32.10
C ALA A 447 1.38 16.09 31.62
N LEU A 448 1.01 15.73 30.38
CA LEU A 448 -0.30 16.00 29.77
C LEU A 448 -0.85 14.69 29.17
N ALA A 449 -2.09 14.35 29.49
CA ALA A 449 -2.77 13.14 28.99
C ALA A 449 -1.96 11.83 29.18
N GLY A 450 -1.08 11.76 30.20
CA GLY A 450 -0.20 10.64 30.47
C GLY A 450 1.17 10.67 29.76
N ILE A 451 1.41 11.69 28.93
CA ILE A 451 2.69 11.88 28.21
C ILE A 451 3.55 12.90 28.99
N ALA A 452 4.83 12.55 29.21
CA ALA A 452 5.76 13.45 29.90
C ALA A 452 6.01 14.72 29.07
N THR A 453 6.04 15.88 29.73
CA THR A 453 6.29 17.16 29.04
C THR A 453 7.68 17.24 28.41
N GLU A 454 8.64 16.47 28.95
CA GLU A 454 9.99 16.35 28.39
C GLU A 454 9.96 15.71 26.99
N ASP A 455 9.14 14.67 26.80
CA ASP A 455 8.97 14.01 25.51
C ASP A 455 8.32 14.95 24.48
N LEU A 456 7.31 15.74 24.91
CA LEU A 456 6.69 16.77 24.05
C LEU A 456 7.72 17.82 23.60
N ARG A 457 8.56 18.30 24.51
CA ARG A 457 9.64 19.24 24.18
C ARG A 457 10.69 18.64 23.25
N ALA A 458 11.01 17.37 23.43
CA ALA A 458 11.95 16.67 22.56
C ALA A 458 11.42 16.58 21.12
N VAL A 459 10.14 16.22 20.94
CA VAL A 459 9.51 16.21 19.62
C VAL A 459 9.45 17.61 19.02
N ALA A 460 9.07 18.63 19.80
CA ALA A 460 9.03 20.02 19.35
C ALA A 460 10.39 20.52 18.85
N ALA A 461 11.46 20.24 19.59
CA ALA A 461 12.84 20.61 19.21
C ALA A 461 13.25 19.90 17.90
N LEU A 462 13.02 18.61 17.77
CA LEU A 462 13.31 17.86 16.55
C LEU A 462 12.56 18.43 15.35
N ALA A 463 11.26 18.71 15.52
CA ALA A 463 10.41 19.25 14.46
C ALA A 463 10.80 20.68 14.02
N ALA A 464 11.33 21.48 14.94
CA ALA A 464 11.74 22.86 14.65
C ALA A 464 13.13 22.96 13.99
N GLU A 465 14.05 22.04 14.31
CA GLU A 465 15.44 22.10 13.90
C GLU A 465 15.76 21.37 12.60
N HIS A 466 14.86 20.47 12.13
CA HIS A 466 15.09 19.60 10.99
C HIS A 466 13.96 19.65 9.95
N PRO A 467 14.19 19.26 8.69
CA PRO A 467 13.12 19.02 7.74
C PRO A 467 12.12 18.00 8.32
N LEU A 468 10.84 18.38 8.38
CA LEU A 468 9.80 17.58 9.01
C LEU A 468 8.88 16.96 7.97
N THR A 469 8.72 15.64 8.00
CA THR A 469 7.68 14.92 7.26
C THR A 469 6.71 14.28 8.25
N VAL A 470 5.43 14.64 8.15
CA VAL A 470 4.37 14.09 8.99
C VAL A 470 3.60 13.04 8.20
N LEU A 471 3.63 11.80 8.67
CA LEU A 471 2.80 10.71 8.15
C LEU A 471 1.50 10.70 8.95
N VAL A 472 0.39 11.09 8.34
CA VAL A 472 -0.88 11.27 9.04
C VAL A 472 -1.97 10.36 8.49
N GLY A 473 -2.58 9.57 9.37
CA GLY A 473 -3.68 8.66 9.07
C GLY A 473 -4.56 8.47 10.30
N ARG A 474 -5.43 7.47 10.28
CA ARG A 474 -6.20 7.07 11.45
C ARG A 474 -5.50 5.92 12.16
N SER A 475 -5.22 6.10 13.44
CA SER A 475 -4.62 5.06 14.29
C SER A 475 -5.65 4.00 14.72
N SER A 476 -6.93 4.34 14.66
CA SER A 476 -8.05 3.48 15.01
C SER A 476 -9.29 3.87 14.19
N VAL A 477 -10.04 2.90 13.70
CA VAL A 477 -11.35 3.17 13.08
C VAL A 477 -12.47 3.36 14.12
N ALA A 478 -12.18 3.09 15.39
CA ALA A 478 -13.09 3.35 16.51
C ALA A 478 -13.01 4.78 17.06
N GLU A 479 -12.22 5.63 16.43
CA GLU A 479 -12.23 7.09 16.66
C GLU A 479 -12.62 7.84 15.40
N SER A 480 -13.14 9.06 15.50
CA SER A 480 -13.40 9.88 14.33
C SER A 480 -12.10 10.34 13.68
N ALA A 481 -12.15 10.74 12.40
CA ALA A 481 -11.00 11.28 11.69
C ALA A 481 -10.59 12.69 12.17
N ILE A 482 -11.46 13.38 12.89
CA ILE A 482 -11.30 14.80 13.23
C ILE A 482 -10.07 15.07 14.12
N PRO A 483 -9.77 14.29 15.19
CA PRO A 483 -8.60 14.55 16.02
C PRO A 483 -7.26 14.46 15.26
N ALA A 484 -7.10 13.47 14.38
CA ALA A 484 -5.90 13.33 13.56
C ALA A 484 -5.79 14.43 12.50
N ALA A 485 -6.91 14.78 11.87
CA ALA A 485 -6.98 15.86 10.89
C ALA A 485 -6.68 17.23 11.52
N ALA A 486 -7.23 17.52 12.69
CA ALA A 486 -6.97 18.74 13.44
C ALA A 486 -5.50 18.82 13.88
N ALA A 487 -4.93 17.72 14.36
CA ALA A 487 -3.50 17.63 14.67
C ALA A 487 -2.63 17.98 13.46
N ALA A 488 -2.95 17.44 12.28
CA ALA A 488 -2.22 17.73 11.05
C ALA A 488 -2.30 19.22 10.66
N LEU A 489 -3.48 19.84 10.72
CA LEU A 489 -3.66 21.27 10.43
C LEU A 489 -2.90 22.18 11.42
N ARG A 490 -2.92 21.82 12.72
CA ARG A 490 -2.14 22.56 13.73
C ARG A 490 -0.64 22.48 13.45
N LEU A 491 -0.12 21.29 13.19
CA LEU A 491 1.29 21.07 12.87
C LEU A 491 1.68 21.81 11.58
N ALA A 492 0.82 21.82 10.56
CA ALA A 492 1.04 22.58 9.33
C ALA A 492 1.10 24.10 9.57
N GLY A 493 0.25 24.62 10.46
CA GLY A 493 0.27 26.03 10.87
C GLY A 493 1.46 26.39 11.74
N GLY A 494 1.89 25.48 12.64
CA GLY A 494 3.00 25.70 13.57
C GLY A 494 4.38 25.45 12.96
N PHE A 495 4.51 24.55 11.99
CA PHE A 495 5.74 24.23 11.27
C PHE A 495 5.57 24.46 9.77
N PRO A 496 5.75 25.68 9.24
CA PRO A 496 5.50 25.99 7.83
C PRO A 496 6.38 25.21 6.83
N HIS A 497 7.48 24.63 7.28
CA HIS A 497 8.37 23.77 6.49
C HIS A 497 7.94 22.30 6.45
N ALA A 498 6.96 21.92 7.27
CA ALA A 498 6.48 20.54 7.34
C ALA A 498 5.83 20.10 6.02
N ARG A 499 6.07 18.83 5.66
CA ARG A 499 5.42 18.13 4.56
C ARG A 499 4.56 17.02 5.14
N PHE A 500 3.47 16.71 4.46
CA PHE A 500 2.48 15.74 4.95
C PHE A 500 2.27 14.64 3.93
N LEU A 501 2.42 13.40 4.37
CA LEU A 501 2.08 12.22 3.59
C LEU A 501 0.81 11.61 4.21
N PRO A 502 -0.37 11.80 3.58
CA PRO A 502 -1.61 11.26 4.10
C PRO A 502 -1.64 9.74 3.92
N LEU A 503 -1.80 9.02 5.02
CA LEU A 503 -1.87 7.57 5.05
C LEU A 503 -3.32 7.13 4.81
N LEU A 504 -3.74 7.18 3.56
CA LEU A 504 -5.03 6.69 3.09
C LEU A 504 -4.90 5.21 2.75
N ARG A 505 -5.45 4.34 3.58
CA ARG A 505 -5.27 2.90 3.50
C ARG A 505 -5.76 2.28 2.18
N ARG A 506 -6.87 2.80 1.62
CA ARG A 506 -7.44 2.27 0.37
C ARG A 506 -6.62 2.71 -0.82
N GLY A 507 -6.25 1.75 -1.66
CA GLY A 507 -5.23 1.94 -2.69
C GLY A 507 -5.40 3.18 -3.56
N GLY A 508 -6.55 3.37 -4.18
CA GLY A 508 -6.85 4.51 -5.04
C GLY A 508 -7.56 5.67 -4.36
N ALA A 509 -7.62 5.74 -3.01
CA ALA A 509 -8.36 6.81 -2.31
C ALA A 509 -7.80 8.21 -2.62
N ALA A 510 -6.48 8.35 -2.72
CA ALA A 510 -5.86 9.61 -3.12
C ALA A 510 -6.28 10.03 -4.54
N GLY A 511 -6.27 9.07 -5.49
CA GLY A 511 -6.73 9.31 -6.85
C GLY A 511 -8.23 9.67 -6.93
N ALA A 512 -9.05 9.00 -6.13
CA ALA A 512 -10.49 9.28 -6.07
C ALA A 512 -10.77 10.72 -5.58
N ILE A 513 -10.07 11.18 -4.57
CA ILE A 513 -10.12 12.58 -4.10
C ILE A 513 -9.64 13.52 -5.21
N ASP A 514 -8.51 13.21 -5.85
CA ASP A 514 -7.92 14.02 -6.91
C ASP A 514 -8.82 14.07 -8.18
N ALA A 515 -9.62 13.03 -8.42
CA ALA A 515 -10.61 12.94 -9.51
C ALA A 515 -11.98 13.56 -9.15
N GLY A 516 -12.16 14.07 -7.92
CA GLY A 516 -13.40 14.69 -7.47
C GLY A 516 -14.47 13.73 -6.95
N LEU A 517 -14.13 12.46 -6.67
CA LEU A 517 -15.04 11.47 -6.08
C LEU A 517 -15.03 11.59 -4.53
N ALA A 518 -15.30 12.79 -4.06
CA ALA A 518 -15.43 13.16 -2.67
C ALA A 518 -16.40 14.34 -2.52
N PRO A 519 -17.10 14.50 -1.38
CA PRO A 519 -18.10 15.55 -1.22
C PRO A 519 -17.47 16.95 -1.22
N GLY A 520 -18.11 17.88 -1.91
CA GLY A 520 -17.66 19.26 -1.99
C GLY A 520 -16.49 19.52 -2.94
N LEU A 521 -15.90 18.46 -3.52
CA LEU A 521 -14.72 18.55 -4.38
C LEU A 521 -15.03 18.25 -5.85
N LEU A 522 -14.31 18.95 -6.73
CA LEU A 522 -14.23 18.67 -8.17
C LEU A 522 -12.79 18.24 -8.52
N PRO A 523 -12.54 17.67 -9.70
CA PRO A 523 -11.20 17.18 -10.05
C PRO A 523 -10.12 18.27 -9.86
N GLY A 524 -8.93 17.83 -9.46
CA GLY A 524 -7.78 18.72 -9.26
C GLY A 524 -7.73 19.40 -7.91
N ARG A 525 -8.42 18.87 -6.88
CA ARG A 525 -8.47 19.43 -5.53
C ARG A 525 -9.09 20.83 -5.48
N THR A 526 -10.10 21.04 -6.30
CA THR A 526 -10.87 22.27 -6.37
C THR A 526 -12.24 22.07 -5.70
N THR A 527 -12.88 23.17 -5.28
CA THR A 527 -14.20 23.09 -4.63
C THR A 527 -15.34 23.35 -5.62
N LEU A 528 -16.55 22.98 -5.26
CA LEU A 528 -17.77 23.35 -6.00
C LEU A 528 -17.87 24.86 -6.20
N GLU A 529 -17.51 25.65 -5.19
CA GLU A 529 -17.53 27.11 -5.25
C GLU A 529 -16.47 27.67 -6.21
N SER A 530 -15.21 27.20 -6.11
CA SER A 530 -14.10 27.73 -6.90
C SER A 530 -14.10 27.28 -8.35
N ALA A 531 -14.63 26.08 -8.66
CA ALA A 531 -14.51 25.44 -9.97
C ALA A 531 -15.86 25.03 -10.59
N GLY A 532 -16.99 25.28 -9.94
CA GLY A 532 -18.30 24.84 -10.43
C GLY A 532 -18.64 25.40 -11.81
N ALA A 533 -18.32 26.67 -12.09
CA ALA A 533 -18.52 27.27 -13.40
C ALA A 533 -17.63 26.61 -14.50
N HIS A 534 -16.38 26.29 -14.16
CA HIS A 534 -15.43 25.66 -15.07
C HIS A 534 -15.87 24.27 -15.47
N TYR A 535 -16.16 23.40 -14.51
CA TYR A 535 -16.62 22.04 -14.76
C TYR A 535 -18.05 22.00 -15.30
N GLY A 536 -18.93 22.94 -14.88
CA GLY A 536 -20.28 23.09 -15.43
C GLY A 536 -20.27 23.42 -16.92
N ALA A 537 -19.31 24.21 -17.39
CA ALA A 537 -19.14 24.48 -18.82
C ALA A 537 -18.67 23.25 -19.61
N ALA A 538 -17.87 22.35 -18.98
CA ALA A 538 -17.35 21.14 -19.62
C ALA A 538 -18.32 19.97 -19.52
N TRP A 539 -19.00 19.79 -18.39
CA TRP A 539 -19.87 18.63 -18.09
C TRP A 539 -21.36 18.91 -18.34
N GLY A 540 -21.74 20.17 -18.59
CA GLY A 540 -23.11 20.62 -18.76
C GLY A 540 -23.77 21.10 -17.45
N ALA A 541 -23.47 20.49 -16.33
CA ALA A 541 -23.91 20.90 -15.00
C ALA A 541 -22.96 20.36 -13.92
N VAL A 542 -23.05 20.94 -12.71
CA VAL A 542 -22.44 20.39 -11.48
C VAL A 542 -23.34 20.74 -10.29
N PRO A 543 -23.30 19.99 -9.19
CA PRO A 543 -24.05 20.33 -7.97
C PRO A 543 -23.71 21.73 -7.45
N SER A 544 -24.72 22.46 -6.97
CA SER A 544 -24.53 23.75 -6.30
C SER A 544 -24.36 23.63 -4.79
N GLU A 545 -24.82 22.54 -4.22
CA GLU A 545 -24.76 22.27 -2.79
C GLU A 545 -23.80 21.13 -2.50
N ARG A 546 -23.08 21.25 -1.38
CA ARG A 546 -22.19 20.21 -0.92
C ARG A 546 -22.99 19.02 -0.40
N GLY A 547 -22.62 17.84 -0.84
CA GLY A 547 -23.11 16.56 -0.32
C GLY A 547 -22.40 16.14 0.97
N THR A 548 -22.49 14.87 1.29
CA THR A 548 -21.96 14.31 2.52
C THR A 548 -21.05 13.09 2.24
N ASP A 549 -20.20 12.73 3.22
CA ASP A 549 -19.33 11.57 3.18
C ASP A 549 -20.10 10.24 3.41
N THR A 550 -19.38 9.14 3.40
CA THR A 550 -19.99 7.80 3.59
C THR A 550 -20.82 7.70 4.88
N ALA A 551 -20.38 8.29 5.99
CA ALA A 551 -21.13 8.25 7.25
C ALA A 551 -22.46 9.00 7.12
N GLY A 552 -22.43 10.20 6.55
CA GLY A 552 -23.63 10.97 6.28
C GLY A 552 -24.54 10.36 5.23
N ILE A 553 -24.00 9.75 4.17
CA ILE A 553 -24.77 8.99 3.17
C ILE A 553 -25.50 7.82 3.81
N LEU A 554 -24.81 7.00 4.62
CA LEU A 554 -25.44 5.85 5.29
C LEU A 554 -26.45 6.29 6.35
N ALA A 555 -26.20 7.39 7.06
CA ALA A 555 -27.17 7.96 8.00
C ALA A 555 -28.42 8.48 7.25
N ALA A 556 -28.26 9.14 6.11
CA ALA A 556 -29.35 9.58 5.26
C ALA A 556 -30.15 8.38 4.69
N ALA A 557 -29.43 7.33 4.25
CA ALA A 557 -30.03 6.09 3.77
C ALA A 557 -30.84 5.38 4.86
N ALA A 558 -30.30 5.22 6.06
CA ALA A 558 -31.02 4.65 7.21
C ALA A 558 -32.25 5.47 7.60
N ALA A 559 -32.25 6.78 7.34
CA ALA A 559 -33.40 7.66 7.54
C ALA A 559 -34.40 7.65 6.34
N GLY A 560 -34.13 6.88 5.27
CA GLY A 560 -34.98 6.77 4.10
C GLY A 560 -34.95 8.00 3.18
N ARG A 561 -33.83 8.72 3.12
CA ARG A 561 -33.60 9.89 2.27
C ARG A 561 -32.74 9.59 1.05
N ILE A 562 -32.24 8.36 0.92
CA ILE A 562 -31.51 7.88 -0.25
C ILE A 562 -32.39 6.80 -0.90
N ASP A 563 -32.79 7.02 -2.14
CA ASP A 563 -33.59 6.09 -2.94
C ASP A 563 -32.67 5.13 -3.72
N VAL A 564 -31.55 5.66 -4.27
CA VAL A 564 -30.60 4.87 -5.03
C VAL A 564 -29.19 5.01 -4.45
N LEU A 565 -28.57 3.89 -4.09
CA LEU A 565 -27.21 3.81 -3.60
C LEU A 565 -26.35 2.98 -4.54
N PHE A 566 -25.37 3.62 -5.18
CA PHE A 566 -24.33 2.92 -5.91
C PHE A 566 -23.19 2.49 -4.97
N LEU A 567 -22.81 1.22 -5.01
CA LEU A 567 -21.63 0.66 -4.32
C LEU A 567 -20.61 0.29 -5.39
N ILE A 568 -19.50 1.05 -5.45
CA ILE A 568 -18.48 0.89 -6.49
C ILE A 568 -17.24 0.23 -5.89
N GLY A 569 -17.13 -1.12 -6.01
CA GLY A 569 -16.08 -1.89 -5.36
C GLY A 569 -16.04 -1.66 -3.84
N ALA A 570 -17.20 -1.53 -3.23
CA ALA A 570 -17.38 -1.16 -1.83
C ALA A 570 -18.26 -2.17 -1.09
N ASP A 571 -17.81 -2.58 0.09
CA ASP A 571 -18.56 -3.45 1.00
C ASP A 571 -18.76 -2.76 2.37
N PRO A 572 -19.75 -1.85 2.51
CA PRO A 572 -20.02 -1.18 3.78
C PRO A 572 -20.27 -2.14 4.93
N LEU A 573 -20.88 -3.31 4.69
CA LEU A 573 -21.10 -4.32 5.74
C LEU A 573 -19.81 -4.95 6.28
N ALA A 574 -18.71 -4.92 5.53
CA ALA A 574 -17.41 -5.41 5.95
C ALA A 574 -16.40 -4.30 6.26
N ASP A 575 -16.53 -3.14 5.65
CA ASP A 575 -15.48 -2.13 5.63
C ASP A 575 -15.83 -0.83 6.39
N PHE A 576 -17.12 -0.47 6.50
CA PHE A 576 -17.53 0.74 7.23
C PHE A 576 -17.44 0.50 8.75
N PRO A 577 -16.90 1.44 9.54
CA PRO A 577 -16.66 1.23 10.97
C PRO A 577 -17.92 0.87 11.78
N ASP A 578 -19.05 1.54 11.53
CA ASP A 578 -20.34 1.30 12.21
C ASP A 578 -21.17 0.29 11.40
N ARG A 579 -21.10 -0.98 11.79
CA ARG A 579 -21.79 -2.09 11.09
C ARG A 579 -23.31 -1.99 11.18
N GLU A 580 -23.82 -1.51 12.31
CA GLU A 580 -25.27 -1.40 12.51
C GLU A 580 -25.88 -0.30 11.63
N LEU A 581 -25.17 0.83 11.50
CA LEU A 581 -25.60 1.90 10.59
C LEU A 581 -25.56 1.41 9.14
N ALA A 582 -24.48 0.73 8.73
CA ALA A 582 -24.38 0.16 7.37
C ALA A 582 -25.52 -0.82 7.07
N ARG A 583 -25.86 -1.72 8.01
CA ARG A 583 -26.93 -2.69 7.86
C ARG A 583 -28.30 -1.99 7.69
N ARG A 584 -28.62 -1.06 8.60
CA ARG A 584 -29.89 -0.30 8.55
C ARG A 584 -30.00 0.52 7.26
N ALA A 585 -28.89 1.09 6.79
CA ALA A 585 -28.86 1.83 5.54
C ALA A 585 -29.23 0.94 4.34
N LEU A 586 -28.54 -0.19 4.19
CA LEU A 586 -28.78 -1.12 3.06
C LEU A 586 -30.16 -1.79 3.11
N GLU A 587 -30.72 -2.02 4.30
CA GLU A 587 -32.08 -2.53 4.46
C GLU A 587 -33.15 -1.49 4.09
N ARG A 588 -32.83 -0.18 4.13
CA ARG A 588 -33.81 0.89 3.96
C ARG A 588 -33.80 1.51 2.56
N VAL A 589 -32.67 1.48 1.86
CA VAL A 589 -32.53 2.01 0.50
C VAL A 589 -33.44 1.24 -0.45
N ALA A 590 -34.17 1.94 -1.32
CA ALA A 590 -35.09 1.32 -2.26
C ALA A 590 -34.34 0.53 -3.35
N THR A 591 -33.23 1.04 -3.87
CA THR A 591 -32.44 0.37 -4.90
C THR A 591 -30.93 0.49 -4.59
N VAL A 592 -30.29 -0.63 -4.30
CA VAL A 592 -28.83 -0.72 -4.23
C VAL A 592 -28.32 -1.25 -5.57
N VAL A 593 -27.44 -0.51 -6.22
CA VAL A 593 -26.73 -0.90 -7.44
C VAL A 593 -25.29 -1.21 -7.09
N ALA A 594 -24.89 -2.47 -7.11
CA ALA A 594 -23.53 -2.90 -6.81
C ALA A 594 -22.72 -3.12 -8.10
N VAL A 595 -21.62 -2.39 -8.22
CA VAL A 595 -20.60 -2.59 -9.26
C VAL A 595 -19.37 -3.17 -8.58
N ASP A 596 -19.16 -4.46 -8.67
CA ASP A 596 -18.11 -5.14 -7.91
C ASP A 596 -17.49 -6.31 -8.69
N THR A 597 -16.38 -6.76 -8.17
CA THR A 597 -15.63 -7.91 -8.67
C THR A 597 -16.07 -9.22 -8.02
N PHE A 598 -16.51 -9.17 -6.76
CA PHE A 598 -16.84 -10.33 -5.92
C PHE A 598 -18.26 -10.23 -5.35
N ALA A 599 -18.83 -11.40 -5.06
CA ALA A 599 -20.10 -11.50 -4.33
C ALA A 599 -19.84 -11.24 -2.84
N THR A 600 -19.85 -9.96 -2.42
CA THR A 600 -19.69 -9.55 -1.03
C THR A 600 -21.00 -9.58 -0.26
N ALA A 601 -20.95 -9.34 1.06
CA ALA A 601 -22.13 -9.23 1.89
C ALA A 601 -23.05 -8.08 1.40
N SER A 602 -22.48 -6.92 1.09
CA SER A 602 -23.23 -5.77 0.58
C SER A 602 -23.80 -6.00 -0.83
N VAL A 603 -23.07 -6.70 -1.71
CA VAL A 603 -23.56 -7.14 -3.02
C VAL A 603 -24.80 -8.02 -2.86
N SER A 604 -24.84 -8.87 -1.84
CA SER A 604 -26.00 -9.72 -1.57
C SER A 604 -27.28 -8.95 -1.19
N CYS A 605 -27.16 -7.69 -0.80
CA CYS A 605 -28.29 -6.79 -0.54
C CYS A 605 -28.76 -6.02 -1.78
N ALA A 606 -28.00 -6.07 -2.90
CA ALA A 606 -28.30 -5.26 -4.08
C ALA A 606 -29.51 -5.74 -4.89
N GLU A 607 -30.24 -4.81 -5.53
CA GLU A 607 -31.27 -5.05 -6.53
C GLU A 607 -30.66 -5.26 -7.91
N VAL A 608 -29.53 -4.57 -8.20
CA VAL A 608 -28.82 -4.65 -9.46
C VAL A 608 -27.34 -4.93 -9.17
N VAL A 609 -26.79 -5.96 -9.80
CA VAL A 609 -25.36 -6.32 -9.70
C VAL A 609 -24.72 -6.25 -11.08
N LEU A 610 -23.65 -5.48 -11.19
CA LEU A 610 -22.89 -5.25 -12.42
C LEU A 610 -21.44 -5.74 -12.21
N PRO A 611 -21.00 -6.80 -12.92
CA PRO A 611 -19.70 -7.41 -12.72
C PRO A 611 -18.58 -6.54 -13.30
N ALA A 612 -17.62 -6.14 -12.46
CA ALA A 612 -16.48 -5.32 -12.83
C ALA A 612 -15.19 -6.13 -12.99
N VAL A 613 -14.21 -5.54 -13.69
CA VAL A 613 -12.87 -6.09 -13.90
C VAL A 613 -11.98 -5.85 -12.68
N MET A 614 -10.85 -6.60 -12.60
CA MET A 614 -9.86 -6.51 -11.54
C MET A 614 -8.52 -5.99 -12.07
N PHE A 615 -7.55 -5.70 -11.17
CA PHE A 615 -6.18 -5.38 -11.58
C PHE A 615 -5.59 -6.51 -12.45
N GLY A 616 -4.73 -6.13 -13.41
CA GLY A 616 -4.22 -7.05 -14.44
C GLY A 616 -5.19 -7.34 -15.58
N GLU A 617 -6.49 -7.03 -15.43
CA GLU A 617 -7.54 -7.14 -16.47
C GLU A 617 -7.91 -5.79 -17.09
N ARG A 618 -7.37 -4.69 -16.58
CA ARG A 618 -7.58 -3.32 -17.08
C ARG A 618 -6.26 -2.60 -17.29
N SER A 619 -6.30 -1.54 -18.09
CA SER A 619 -5.24 -0.54 -18.21
C SER A 619 -5.77 0.81 -17.76
N GLY A 620 -4.95 1.55 -17.03
CA GLY A 620 -5.28 2.87 -16.51
C GLY A 620 -4.10 3.48 -15.75
N THR A 621 -4.38 4.48 -14.94
CA THR A 621 -3.40 5.19 -14.12
C THR A 621 -3.73 5.03 -12.65
N HIS A 622 -2.76 4.59 -11.86
CA HIS A 622 -2.86 4.57 -10.41
C HIS A 622 -2.26 5.84 -9.80
N MET A 623 -2.99 6.45 -8.89
CA MET A 623 -2.53 7.59 -8.09
C MET A 623 -2.25 7.14 -6.67
N ASN A 624 -0.99 7.21 -6.24
CA ASN A 624 -0.61 6.81 -4.88
C ASN A 624 -0.77 7.95 -3.86
N ILE A 625 -0.49 7.67 -2.59
CA ILE A 625 -0.63 8.62 -1.47
C ILE A 625 0.25 9.87 -1.58
N GLU A 626 1.36 9.82 -2.30
CA GLU A 626 2.20 10.99 -2.56
C GLU A 626 1.76 11.78 -3.80
N GLY A 627 0.70 11.34 -4.50
CA GLY A 627 0.23 11.95 -5.75
C GLY A 627 1.10 11.63 -6.96
N ARG A 628 1.69 10.47 -6.96
CA ARG A 628 2.43 9.93 -8.10
C ARG A 628 1.49 9.13 -8.98
N ALA A 629 1.44 9.50 -10.26
CA ALA A 629 0.72 8.82 -11.32
C ALA A 629 1.62 7.71 -11.91
N THR A 630 1.15 6.48 -11.88
CA THR A 630 1.87 5.31 -12.44
C THR A 630 0.94 4.45 -13.29
N ALA A 631 1.49 3.78 -14.30
CA ALA A 631 0.70 2.94 -15.19
C ALA A 631 0.23 1.65 -14.54
N GLU A 632 -1.08 1.39 -14.58
CA GLU A 632 -1.66 0.04 -14.51
C GLU A 632 -1.72 -0.54 -15.92
N THR A 633 -1.32 -1.81 -16.09
CA THR A 633 -1.26 -2.45 -17.40
C THR A 633 -2.07 -3.74 -17.41
N GLN A 634 -2.93 -3.88 -18.42
CA GLN A 634 -3.67 -5.12 -18.66
C GLN A 634 -2.75 -6.21 -19.21
N LEU A 635 -2.75 -7.38 -18.57
CA LEU A 635 -2.01 -8.57 -19.01
C LEU A 635 -2.93 -9.74 -19.36
N VAL A 636 -4.07 -9.85 -18.68
CA VAL A 636 -5.05 -10.92 -18.88
C VAL A 636 -6.39 -10.34 -19.34
N THR A 637 -7.11 -11.11 -20.12
CA THR A 637 -8.47 -10.76 -20.58
C THR A 637 -9.44 -11.06 -19.44
N PRO A 638 -10.34 -10.15 -19.09
CA PRO A 638 -11.35 -10.37 -18.07
C PRO A 638 -12.35 -11.47 -18.48
N PRO A 639 -13.15 -11.98 -17.51
CA PRO A 639 -14.29 -12.82 -17.85
C PRO A 639 -15.22 -12.13 -18.86
N PRO A 640 -15.84 -12.87 -19.80
CA PRO A 640 -16.48 -12.27 -20.99
C PRO A 640 -17.61 -11.28 -20.73
N GLN A 641 -18.26 -11.37 -19.57
CA GLN A 641 -19.33 -10.45 -19.17
C GLN A 641 -18.93 -9.44 -18.10
N CYS A 642 -17.65 -9.36 -17.70
CA CYS A 642 -17.17 -8.27 -16.86
C CYS A 642 -16.82 -7.06 -17.72
N ARG A 643 -17.12 -5.86 -17.21
CA ARG A 643 -16.84 -4.59 -17.88
C ARG A 643 -15.95 -3.71 -17.02
N ARG A 644 -15.26 -2.77 -17.67
CA ARG A 644 -14.53 -1.72 -16.97
C ARG A 644 -15.50 -0.72 -16.38
N ASP A 645 -15.14 -0.12 -15.28
CA ASP A 645 -16.01 0.81 -14.54
C ASP A 645 -16.38 2.03 -15.38
N TRP A 646 -15.45 2.61 -16.15
CA TRP A 646 -15.74 3.72 -17.06
C TRP A 646 -16.76 3.35 -18.16
N GLU A 647 -16.73 2.10 -18.66
CA GLU A 647 -17.71 1.60 -19.64
C GLU A 647 -19.11 1.57 -19.03
N ILE A 648 -19.21 1.06 -17.78
CA ILE A 648 -20.49 0.99 -17.04
C ILE A 648 -21.04 2.42 -16.81
N ALA A 649 -20.18 3.33 -16.35
CA ALA A 649 -20.55 4.73 -16.11
C ALA A 649 -21.01 5.44 -17.39
N ALA A 650 -20.31 5.23 -18.52
CA ALA A 650 -20.66 5.83 -19.80
C ALA A 650 -21.99 5.29 -20.36
N GLU A 651 -22.23 3.97 -20.26
CA GLU A 651 -23.49 3.38 -20.71
C GLU A 651 -24.68 3.82 -19.84
N LEU A 652 -24.51 3.94 -18.52
CA LEU A 652 -25.54 4.50 -17.63
C LEU A 652 -25.86 5.96 -17.98
N ALA A 653 -24.84 6.76 -18.24
CA ALA A 653 -25.03 8.14 -18.69
C ALA A 653 -25.87 8.24 -19.96
N LEU A 654 -25.58 7.38 -20.96
CA LEU A 654 -26.36 7.34 -22.22
C LEU A 654 -27.83 7.00 -21.97
N LEU A 655 -28.13 6.05 -21.09
CA LEU A 655 -29.49 5.70 -20.71
C LEU A 655 -30.23 6.82 -19.95
N LEU A 656 -29.46 7.66 -19.22
CA LEU A 656 -29.95 8.87 -18.56
C LEU A 656 -30.04 10.10 -19.51
N GLY A 657 -29.77 9.91 -20.81
CA GLY A 657 -29.86 10.95 -21.82
C GLY A 657 -28.64 11.87 -21.97
N SER A 658 -27.50 11.50 -21.43
CA SER A 658 -26.24 12.25 -21.51
C SER A 658 -25.11 11.36 -22.03
N ASP A 659 -24.16 11.98 -22.74
CA ASP A 659 -22.94 11.31 -23.19
C ASP A 659 -21.75 11.83 -22.38
N LEU A 660 -21.01 10.94 -21.71
CA LEU A 660 -19.78 11.32 -20.99
C LEU A 660 -18.63 11.72 -21.94
N GLY A 661 -18.70 11.40 -23.23
CA GLY A 661 -17.61 11.64 -24.19
C GLY A 661 -16.37 10.78 -23.91
N ILE A 662 -16.52 9.70 -23.13
CA ILE A 662 -15.42 8.78 -22.77
C ILE A 662 -15.61 7.46 -23.52
N ALA A 663 -14.68 7.15 -24.43
CA ALA A 663 -14.67 5.90 -25.19
C ALA A 663 -13.36 5.09 -24.97
N SER A 664 -12.46 5.57 -24.11
CA SER A 664 -11.24 4.85 -23.71
C SER A 664 -10.65 5.46 -22.43
N PRO A 665 -9.83 4.70 -21.69
CA PRO A 665 -9.11 5.26 -20.53
C PRO A 665 -8.24 6.46 -20.91
N ARG A 666 -7.60 6.42 -22.09
CA ARG A 666 -6.80 7.56 -22.59
C ARG A 666 -7.63 8.84 -22.72
N GLN A 667 -8.83 8.75 -23.29
CA GLN A 667 -9.71 9.93 -23.42
C GLN A 667 -10.16 10.47 -22.06
N ALA A 668 -10.46 9.59 -21.10
CA ALA A 668 -10.80 10.00 -19.75
C ALA A 668 -9.62 10.72 -19.07
N TRP A 669 -8.40 10.21 -19.23
CA TRP A 669 -7.19 10.84 -18.69
C TRP A 669 -6.87 12.16 -19.39
N ASP A 670 -6.94 12.20 -20.73
CA ASP A 670 -6.66 13.41 -21.49
C ASP A 670 -7.65 14.53 -21.10
N GLU A 671 -8.96 14.24 -20.97
CA GLU A 671 -9.96 15.20 -20.48
C GLU A 671 -9.67 15.64 -19.04
N LEU A 672 -9.30 14.71 -18.16
CA LEU A 672 -8.91 15.02 -16.79
C LEU A 672 -7.67 15.94 -16.77
N ALA A 673 -6.67 15.68 -17.61
CA ALA A 673 -5.47 16.48 -17.72
C ALA A 673 -5.74 17.89 -18.28
N ASP A 674 -6.70 18.01 -19.17
CA ASP A 674 -7.10 19.30 -19.78
C ASP A 674 -7.90 20.18 -18.78
N LEU A 675 -8.77 19.57 -17.98
CA LEU A 675 -9.68 20.30 -17.09
C LEU A 675 -9.11 20.51 -15.67
N SER A 676 -8.29 19.57 -15.19
CA SER A 676 -7.84 19.58 -13.80
C SER A 676 -6.51 20.31 -13.62
N PRO A 677 -6.44 21.33 -12.74
CA PRO A 677 -5.19 22.06 -12.47
C PRO A 677 -4.10 21.20 -11.81
N LEU A 678 -4.45 20.05 -11.26
CA LEU A 678 -3.51 19.10 -10.67
C LEU A 678 -2.85 18.22 -11.73
N HIS A 679 -3.61 17.82 -12.76
CA HIS A 679 -3.17 16.88 -13.80
C HIS A 679 -2.63 17.60 -15.03
N ALA A 680 -2.68 18.94 -15.06
CA ALA A 680 -2.22 19.74 -16.20
C ALA A 680 -0.77 19.43 -16.56
N GLY A 681 -0.55 19.07 -17.84
CA GLY A 681 0.77 18.71 -18.36
C GLY A 681 1.22 17.27 -18.09
N ALA A 682 0.38 16.44 -17.47
CA ALA A 682 0.64 15.01 -17.29
C ALA A 682 0.01 14.22 -18.46
N GLY A 683 0.70 14.15 -19.60
CA GLY A 683 0.21 13.39 -20.75
C GLY A 683 0.12 11.88 -20.47
N TRP A 684 -0.82 11.21 -21.12
CA TRP A 684 -1.00 9.76 -21.00
C TRP A 684 0.28 8.97 -21.26
N ASP A 685 1.02 9.33 -22.29
CA ASP A 685 2.25 8.66 -22.67
C ASP A 685 3.42 9.04 -21.74
N ASP A 686 3.43 10.26 -21.18
CA ASP A 686 4.47 10.74 -20.26
C ASP A 686 4.43 9.96 -18.93
N VAL A 687 3.24 9.71 -18.38
CA VAL A 687 3.06 8.88 -17.18
C VAL A 687 3.59 7.46 -17.37
N ARG A 688 3.61 6.97 -18.60
CA ARG A 688 4.02 5.61 -18.98
C ARG A 688 5.46 5.49 -19.48
N ALA A 689 6.11 6.63 -19.73
CA ALA A 689 7.47 6.67 -20.24
C ALA A 689 8.52 6.26 -19.20
N ASP A 690 8.26 6.54 -17.91
CA ASP A 690 9.18 6.24 -16.82
C ASP A 690 8.64 5.11 -15.94
N LEU A 691 9.54 4.26 -15.47
CA LEU A 691 9.21 3.19 -14.52
C LEU A 691 8.62 3.75 -13.21
N ASP A 692 9.19 4.85 -12.71
CA ASP A 692 8.74 5.51 -11.50
C ASP A 692 7.47 6.35 -11.69
N GLY A 693 6.99 6.48 -12.94
CA GLY A 693 5.85 7.33 -13.28
C GLY A 693 6.13 8.82 -13.06
N MET A 694 5.07 9.60 -12.89
CA MET A 694 5.15 11.04 -12.77
C MET A 694 4.59 11.53 -11.42
N LEU A 695 5.37 12.26 -10.65
CA LEU A 695 4.86 12.98 -9.47
C LEU A 695 4.12 14.24 -9.92
N LEU A 696 2.81 14.31 -9.67
CA LEU A 696 2.02 15.48 -10.02
C LEU A 696 2.37 16.68 -9.13
N PRO A 697 2.35 17.92 -9.67
CA PRO A 697 2.83 19.11 -8.98
C PRO A 697 2.05 19.42 -7.69
N VAL A 698 2.78 19.71 -6.63
CA VAL A 698 2.29 19.83 -5.23
C VAL A 698 1.70 21.19 -4.89
N ALA A 699 2.09 22.30 -5.57
CA ALA A 699 1.64 23.64 -5.24
C ALA A 699 1.52 24.54 -6.48
N ALA A 700 0.46 25.35 -6.53
CA ALA A 700 0.48 26.59 -7.26
C ALA A 700 1.44 27.55 -6.53
N GLY A 701 2.68 27.69 -7.00
CA GLY A 701 3.63 28.64 -6.40
C GLY A 701 5.12 28.30 -6.48
N SER A 702 5.52 27.06 -6.74
CA SER A 702 6.93 26.78 -7.00
C SER A 702 7.21 26.89 -8.50
N SER A 703 7.76 28.05 -8.90
CA SER A 703 8.36 28.25 -10.22
C SER A 703 9.65 27.41 -10.34
N ALA A 704 9.51 26.11 -10.57
CA ALA A 704 10.54 25.33 -11.22
C ALA A 704 10.27 25.50 -12.71
N GLY A 705 11.13 26.25 -13.39
CA GLY A 705 10.98 26.60 -14.79
C GLY A 705 10.85 25.40 -15.70
N ASN A 706 9.65 25.18 -16.17
CA ASN A 706 9.37 24.52 -17.42
C ASN A 706 8.25 25.32 -18.07
N GLY A 707 8.50 25.78 -19.27
CA GLY A 707 7.61 26.66 -20.05
C GLY A 707 6.21 26.07 -20.11
N GLY A 708 5.26 26.79 -19.50
CA GLY A 708 3.86 26.44 -19.52
C GLY A 708 3.37 26.36 -20.97
N ALA A 709 2.78 25.24 -21.32
CA ALA A 709 1.98 25.15 -22.53
C ALA A 709 0.82 26.16 -22.43
N PRO A 710 0.48 26.89 -23.48
CA PRO A 710 -0.63 27.83 -23.45
C PRO A 710 -1.94 27.08 -23.18
N SER A 711 -2.76 27.59 -22.28
CA SER A 711 -4.14 27.12 -22.08
C SER A 711 -4.88 27.08 -23.41
N PRO A 712 -5.69 26.05 -23.69
CA PRO A 712 -6.51 26.00 -24.89
C PRO A 712 -7.41 27.24 -24.93
N ALA A 713 -7.47 27.84 -26.10
CA ALA A 713 -8.20 29.07 -26.32
C ALA A 713 -9.70 28.87 -26.03
N GLY A 714 -10.22 29.48 -24.97
CA GLY A 714 -11.64 29.50 -24.64
C GLY A 714 -12.02 29.15 -23.19
N VAL A 715 -11.09 28.59 -22.39
CA VAL A 715 -11.33 28.29 -20.97
C VAL A 715 -10.63 29.38 -20.15
N GLY A 716 -11.35 30.00 -19.22
CA GLY A 716 -10.83 31.04 -18.33
C GLY A 716 -9.64 30.58 -17.48
N GLU A 717 -9.10 31.45 -16.62
CA GLU A 717 -8.01 31.05 -15.71
C GLU A 717 -8.35 29.73 -14.98
N PRO A 718 -7.37 28.83 -14.82
CA PRO A 718 -7.62 27.57 -14.14
C PRO A 718 -8.08 27.83 -12.69
N PRO A 719 -9.04 27.04 -12.18
CA PRO A 719 -9.59 27.25 -10.85
C PRO A 719 -8.52 27.06 -9.77
N SER A 720 -8.64 27.82 -8.69
CA SER A 720 -7.72 27.72 -7.55
C SER A 720 -7.93 26.43 -6.78
N ARG A 721 -6.82 25.81 -6.36
CA ARG A 721 -6.85 24.64 -5.46
C ARG A 721 -7.12 25.08 -4.02
N LEU A 722 -7.66 24.13 -3.24
CA LEU A 722 -7.90 24.31 -1.82
C LEU A 722 -6.57 24.51 -1.05
N GLY A 723 -6.51 25.54 -0.21
CA GLY A 723 -5.38 25.83 0.67
C GLY A 723 -5.72 25.63 2.16
N LEU A 724 -4.70 25.69 3.02
CA LEU A 724 -4.88 25.53 4.49
C LEU A 724 -5.88 26.50 5.09
N GLY A 725 -5.95 27.74 4.57
CA GLY A 725 -6.87 28.77 5.06
C GLY A 725 -8.34 28.51 4.72
N ASP A 726 -8.62 27.64 3.79
CA ASP A 726 -9.97 27.35 3.29
C ASP A 726 -10.64 26.21 4.06
N VAL A 727 -9.88 25.47 4.89
CA VAL A 727 -10.38 24.29 5.60
C VAL A 727 -10.87 24.66 6.99
N GLN A 728 -12.13 24.32 7.26
CA GLN A 728 -12.73 24.42 8.60
C GLN A 728 -13.22 23.05 9.05
N LEU A 729 -12.64 22.56 10.14
CA LEU A 729 -13.13 21.36 10.78
C LEU A 729 -14.17 21.69 11.86
N PRO A 730 -15.16 20.82 12.06
CA PRO A 730 -16.02 20.94 13.24
C PRO A 730 -15.17 20.79 14.50
N ALA A 731 -15.48 21.56 15.53
CA ALA A 731 -14.80 21.42 16.82
C ALA A 731 -15.03 20.01 17.37
N ALA A 732 -13.96 19.28 17.59
CA ALA A 732 -14.06 18.00 18.28
C ALA A 732 -14.54 18.23 19.71
N PRO A 733 -15.66 17.65 20.16
CA PRO A 733 -16.05 17.77 21.56
C PRO A 733 -14.97 17.16 22.45
N ALA A 734 -14.64 17.83 23.55
CA ALA A 734 -13.71 17.30 24.53
C ALA A 734 -14.30 16.01 25.13
N VAL A 735 -13.60 14.90 24.95
CA VAL A 735 -14.05 13.62 25.51
C VAL A 735 -13.55 13.49 26.94
N ALA A 736 -14.47 13.52 27.90
CA ALA A 736 -14.15 13.27 29.29
C ALA A 736 -13.66 11.82 29.47
N PHE A 737 -12.60 11.65 30.25
CA PHE A 737 -12.10 10.32 30.56
C PHE A 737 -12.95 9.70 31.69
N ASP A 738 -13.56 8.53 31.40
CA ASP A 738 -14.21 7.71 32.44
C ASP A 738 -13.22 6.63 32.92
N SER A 739 -12.92 6.63 34.22
CA SER A 739 -12.00 5.66 34.85
C SER A 739 -12.52 4.22 34.90
N TYR A 740 -13.78 4.00 34.53
CA TYR A 740 -14.44 2.68 34.53
C TYR A 740 -14.59 2.11 33.09
N SER A 741 -14.22 2.85 32.08
CA SER A 741 -14.25 2.43 30.69
C SER A 741 -12.85 2.33 30.08
N TYR A 742 -12.76 1.61 28.95
CA TYR A 742 -11.57 1.57 28.11
C TYR A 742 -11.88 2.32 26.80
N ARG A 743 -10.92 3.09 26.28
CA ARG A 743 -11.03 3.58 24.91
C ARG A 743 -10.64 2.47 23.95
N LEU A 744 -11.53 2.16 23.02
CA LEU A 744 -11.31 1.11 22.03
C LEU A 744 -10.38 1.60 20.91
N VAL A 745 -9.36 0.82 20.63
CA VAL A 745 -8.58 0.90 19.39
C VAL A 745 -9.03 -0.25 18.50
N ALA A 746 -9.69 0.07 17.41
CA ALA A 746 -10.01 -0.89 16.37
C ALA A 746 -8.91 -0.81 15.30
N ASP A 747 -7.91 -1.70 15.46
CA ASP A 747 -6.74 -1.74 14.58
C ASP A 747 -6.92 -2.69 13.40
N ARG A 748 -6.00 -2.60 12.43
CA ARG A 748 -5.99 -3.46 11.26
C ARG A 748 -4.76 -4.33 11.26
N ARG A 749 -4.86 -5.48 10.55
CA ARG A 749 -3.76 -6.40 10.32
C ARG A 749 -3.52 -6.60 8.84
N ALA A 750 -2.30 -6.96 8.47
CA ALA A 750 -1.95 -7.24 7.09
C ALA A 750 -2.75 -8.42 6.55
N TYR A 751 -2.96 -9.44 7.37
CA TYR A 751 -3.80 -10.59 7.06
C TYR A 751 -5.12 -10.48 7.81
N ASP A 752 -6.14 -10.04 7.11
CA ASP A 752 -7.52 -9.93 7.56
C ASP A 752 -8.47 -10.83 6.73
N ALA A 753 -9.74 -10.88 7.08
CA ALA A 753 -10.77 -11.59 6.34
C ALA A 753 -11.37 -10.74 5.21
N GLY A 754 -10.66 -9.70 4.73
CA GLY A 754 -11.11 -8.84 3.65
C GLY A 754 -11.29 -9.58 2.33
N THR A 755 -12.11 -9.03 1.44
CA THR A 755 -12.61 -9.68 0.22
C THR A 755 -11.49 -10.27 -0.66
N VAL A 756 -10.39 -9.53 -0.91
CA VAL A 756 -9.31 -10.01 -1.77
C VAL A 756 -8.58 -11.18 -1.11
N LEU A 757 -8.22 -11.07 0.17
CA LEU A 757 -7.48 -12.10 0.89
C LEU A 757 -8.29 -13.39 1.07
N SER A 758 -9.58 -13.27 1.37
CA SER A 758 -10.49 -14.42 1.49
C SER A 758 -10.65 -15.18 0.16
N ASN A 759 -10.41 -14.52 -0.97
CA ASN A 759 -10.42 -15.11 -2.30
C ASN A 759 -9.03 -15.60 -2.78
N CYS A 760 -8.01 -15.59 -1.91
CA CYS A 760 -6.68 -16.10 -2.17
C CYS A 760 -6.45 -17.38 -1.35
N PRO A 761 -6.49 -18.59 -1.94
CA PRO A 761 -6.33 -19.84 -1.21
C PRO A 761 -5.06 -19.92 -0.35
N SER A 762 -3.98 -19.29 -0.80
CA SER A 762 -2.71 -19.26 -0.06
C SER A 762 -2.70 -18.29 1.12
N LEU A 763 -3.60 -17.30 1.16
CA LEU A 763 -3.62 -16.23 2.17
C LEU A 763 -4.81 -16.30 3.12
N ALA A 764 -5.93 -16.88 2.70
CA ALA A 764 -7.18 -16.90 3.47
C ALA A 764 -7.03 -17.53 4.87
N GLY A 765 -6.08 -18.45 5.05
CA GLY A 765 -5.81 -19.10 6.35
C GLY A 765 -5.01 -18.25 7.35
N PHE A 766 -4.49 -17.08 6.96
CA PHE A 766 -3.69 -16.23 7.86
C PHE A 766 -4.51 -15.26 8.71
N ALA A 767 -5.77 -15.03 8.37
CA ALA A 767 -6.67 -14.24 9.21
C ALA A 767 -6.88 -14.94 10.55
N ARG A 768 -6.42 -14.31 11.63
CA ARG A 768 -6.54 -14.87 12.98
C ARG A 768 -7.88 -14.47 13.60
N PRO A 769 -8.47 -15.31 14.49
CA PRO A 769 -9.64 -14.92 15.26
C PRO A 769 -9.38 -13.64 16.07
N ALA A 770 -10.40 -12.81 16.20
CA ALA A 770 -10.34 -11.62 17.04
C ALA A 770 -10.16 -12.00 18.51
N ALA A 771 -9.28 -11.29 19.21
CA ALA A 771 -9.15 -11.32 20.66
C ALA A 771 -8.99 -9.89 21.19
N LEU A 772 -9.67 -9.58 22.31
CA LEU A 772 -9.52 -8.29 22.98
C LEU A 772 -8.14 -8.23 23.64
N ARG A 773 -7.28 -7.34 23.17
CA ARG A 773 -5.94 -7.12 23.72
C ARG A 773 -6.01 -6.05 24.80
N LEU A 774 -5.48 -6.36 25.98
CA LEU A 774 -5.50 -5.49 27.13
C LEU A 774 -4.10 -5.39 27.74
N ASN A 775 -3.82 -4.27 28.38
CA ASN A 775 -2.62 -4.15 29.20
C ASN A 775 -2.57 -5.33 30.21
N PRO A 776 -1.39 -5.94 30.44
CA PRO A 776 -1.28 -7.07 31.38
C PRO A 776 -1.83 -6.81 32.81
N ARG A 777 -1.72 -5.56 33.29
CA ARG A 777 -2.28 -5.17 34.61
C ARG A 777 -3.81 -5.13 34.59
N ASP A 778 -4.39 -4.61 33.49
CA ASP A 778 -5.84 -4.51 33.35
C ASP A 778 -6.45 -5.90 33.12
N PHE A 779 -5.79 -6.74 32.30
CA PHE A 779 -6.15 -8.13 32.10
C PHE A 779 -6.14 -8.90 33.44
N GLY A 780 -5.08 -8.73 34.25
CA GLY A 780 -4.98 -9.38 35.59
C GLY A 780 -6.08 -8.97 36.57
N ARG A 781 -6.62 -7.73 36.44
CA ARG A 781 -7.73 -7.25 37.30
C ARG A 781 -9.07 -7.90 36.95
N LEU A 782 -9.26 -8.37 35.73
CA LEU A 782 -10.48 -9.05 35.31
C LEU A 782 -10.59 -10.45 35.89
N GLY A 783 -9.49 -11.07 36.35
CA GLY A 783 -9.47 -12.38 36.95
C GLY A 783 -9.91 -13.53 36.04
N CYS A 784 -9.80 -13.33 34.71
CA CYS A 784 -10.17 -14.29 33.68
C CYS A 784 -8.96 -15.02 33.09
N GLY A 785 -9.18 -16.22 32.56
CA GLY A 785 -8.21 -16.94 31.72
C GLY A 785 -8.25 -16.52 30.26
N PRO A 786 -7.28 -16.93 29.45
CA PRO A 786 -7.19 -16.54 28.05
C PRO A 786 -8.32 -17.11 27.16
N ASP A 787 -8.99 -18.16 27.57
CA ASP A 787 -10.09 -18.81 26.85
C ASP A 787 -11.49 -18.38 27.34
N ASP A 788 -11.53 -17.55 28.40
CA ASP A 788 -12.78 -17.04 28.92
C ASP A 788 -13.38 -15.99 28.00
N LEU A 789 -14.68 -16.14 27.70
CA LEU A 789 -15.43 -15.13 26.93
C LEU A 789 -15.82 -13.97 27.84
N LEU A 790 -15.27 -12.81 27.56
CA LEU A 790 -15.64 -11.55 28.19
C LEU A 790 -16.80 -10.89 27.47
N ARG A 791 -17.68 -10.26 28.24
CA ARG A 791 -18.71 -9.40 27.69
C ARG A 791 -18.17 -7.98 27.50
N VAL A 792 -18.17 -7.50 26.30
CA VAL A 792 -17.75 -6.13 25.95
C VAL A 792 -18.96 -5.34 25.49
N THR A 793 -19.20 -4.21 26.14
CA THR A 793 -20.38 -3.37 25.91
C THR A 793 -19.96 -1.95 25.57
N SER A 794 -20.60 -1.36 24.55
CA SER A 794 -20.57 0.06 24.22
C SER A 794 -22.00 0.62 24.15
N PRO A 795 -22.19 1.92 23.95
CA PRO A 795 -23.52 2.47 23.64
C PRO A 795 -24.14 1.91 22.34
N ALA A 796 -23.33 1.50 21.36
CA ALA A 796 -23.79 0.96 20.09
C ALA A 796 -24.19 -0.52 20.18
N GLY A 797 -23.51 -1.34 21.03
CA GLY A 797 -23.78 -2.76 21.06
C GLY A 797 -23.04 -3.55 22.10
N VAL A 798 -23.13 -4.88 22.00
CA VAL A 798 -22.53 -5.84 22.91
C VAL A 798 -21.94 -7.01 22.15
N VAL A 799 -20.69 -7.35 22.43
CA VAL A 799 -20.03 -8.53 21.87
C VAL A 799 -19.46 -9.43 22.97
N SER A 800 -19.25 -10.70 22.63
CA SER A 800 -18.55 -11.65 23.49
C SER A 800 -17.25 -12.10 22.80
N VAL A 801 -16.12 -11.89 23.48
CA VAL A 801 -14.80 -12.13 22.89
C VAL A 801 -13.81 -12.63 23.94
N THR A 802 -12.86 -13.47 23.55
CA THR A 802 -11.73 -13.85 24.41
C THR A 802 -10.76 -12.68 24.56
N ALA A 803 -10.00 -12.64 25.64
CA ALA A 803 -9.01 -11.60 25.84
C ALA A 803 -7.60 -12.15 26.03
N THR A 804 -6.62 -11.35 25.64
CA THR A 804 -5.19 -11.66 25.80
C THR A 804 -4.44 -10.47 26.40
N PRO A 805 -3.45 -10.70 27.30
CA PRO A 805 -2.58 -9.65 27.74
C PRO A 805 -1.61 -9.24 26.62
N ASP A 806 -1.42 -7.93 26.42
CA ASP A 806 -0.52 -7.37 25.40
C ASP A 806 0.21 -6.14 25.98
N GLU A 807 1.54 -6.20 26.04
CA GLU A 807 2.37 -5.10 26.54
C GLU A 807 2.36 -3.88 25.59
N ALA A 808 1.99 -4.06 24.32
CA ALA A 808 1.84 -2.97 23.35
C ALA A 808 0.63 -2.08 23.64
N VAL A 809 -0.31 -2.54 24.47
CA VAL A 809 -1.53 -1.82 24.84
C VAL A 809 -1.31 -1.07 26.16
N PRO A 810 -1.44 0.26 26.18
CA PRO A 810 -1.33 1.03 27.42
C PRO A 810 -2.55 0.80 28.34
N GLY A 811 -2.41 1.18 29.62
CA GLY A 811 -3.55 1.12 30.56
C GLY A 811 -4.72 1.98 30.12
N ALA A 812 -5.95 1.53 30.45
CA ALA A 812 -7.21 2.18 30.06
C ALA A 812 -7.48 2.26 28.55
N VAL A 813 -6.74 1.48 27.75
CA VAL A 813 -6.99 1.25 26.33
C VAL A 813 -7.25 -0.24 26.12
N ALA A 814 -8.14 -0.57 25.22
CA ALA A 814 -8.37 -1.94 24.76
C ALA A 814 -8.25 -1.98 23.23
N ALA A 815 -7.67 -3.02 22.67
CA ALA A 815 -7.51 -3.14 21.23
C ALA A 815 -8.22 -4.38 20.69
N LEU A 816 -8.94 -4.21 19.57
CA LEU A 816 -9.64 -5.28 18.88
C LEU A 816 -9.45 -5.12 17.37
N THR A 817 -9.05 -6.17 16.67
CA THR A 817 -8.73 -6.10 15.26
C THR A 817 -9.98 -6.19 14.38
N VAL A 818 -10.12 -5.31 13.41
CA VAL A 818 -11.21 -5.33 12.43
C VAL A 818 -11.01 -6.41 11.37
N ASN A 819 -12.10 -6.87 10.78
CA ASN A 819 -12.12 -7.90 9.74
C ASN A 819 -11.35 -9.17 10.13
N SER A 820 -11.39 -9.53 11.41
CA SER A 820 -10.88 -10.79 11.93
C SER A 820 -11.98 -11.85 11.97
N GLY A 821 -11.61 -13.13 12.02
CA GLY A 821 -12.60 -14.18 12.21
C GLY A 821 -13.32 -14.06 13.56
N GLY A 822 -14.63 -14.23 13.58
CA GLY A 822 -15.45 -14.25 14.79
C GLY A 822 -16.10 -12.91 15.11
N VAL A 823 -15.54 -12.13 16.04
CA VAL A 823 -16.11 -10.86 16.51
C VAL A 823 -15.57 -9.68 15.72
N ASP A 824 -16.44 -8.77 15.28
CA ASP A 824 -16.05 -7.53 14.63
C ASP A 824 -16.26 -6.34 15.59
N PRO A 825 -15.23 -5.49 15.82
CA PRO A 825 -15.38 -4.30 16.64
C PRO A 825 -16.40 -3.29 16.08
N GLY A 826 -16.77 -3.37 14.80
CA GLY A 826 -17.79 -2.53 14.18
C GLY A 826 -19.18 -2.66 14.81
N GLU A 827 -19.47 -3.75 15.54
CA GLU A 827 -20.68 -3.91 16.34
C GLU A 827 -20.68 -3.04 17.63
N LEU A 828 -19.53 -2.50 18.01
CA LEU A 828 -19.35 -1.63 19.19
C LEU A 828 -19.21 -0.16 18.80
N ILE A 829 -19.00 0.16 17.54
CA ILE A 829 -18.68 1.51 17.06
C ILE A 829 -19.96 2.24 16.67
N ASP A 830 -20.05 3.49 17.09
CA ASP A 830 -21.03 4.47 16.63
C ASP A 830 -20.28 5.55 15.83
N ALA A 831 -20.63 5.70 14.55
CA ALA A 831 -19.98 6.64 13.64
C ALA A 831 -20.14 8.11 14.02
N GLU A 832 -21.13 8.48 14.84
CA GLU A 832 -21.35 9.83 15.34
C GLU A 832 -20.45 10.18 16.54
N SER A 833 -19.87 9.17 17.18
CA SER A 833 -19.02 9.34 18.36
C SER A 833 -17.58 9.69 18.00
N VAL A 834 -16.95 10.61 18.75
CA VAL A 834 -15.53 10.95 18.55
C VAL A 834 -14.61 9.78 18.88
N VAL A 835 -14.93 9.05 19.94
CA VAL A 835 -14.22 7.85 20.38
C VAL A 835 -15.23 6.78 20.82
N CYS A 836 -14.87 5.53 20.66
CA CYS A 836 -15.63 4.42 21.20
C CYS A 836 -15.13 4.08 22.62
N GLU A 837 -15.98 4.22 23.64
CA GLU A 837 -15.72 3.76 24.99
C GLU A 837 -16.43 2.44 25.24
N ILE A 838 -15.72 1.49 25.84
CA ILE A 838 -16.22 0.15 26.12
C ILE A 838 -16.08 -0.20 27.59
N ARG A 839 -16.99 -1.02 28.08
CA ARG A 839 -16.89 -1.71 29.37
C ARG A 839 -16.61 -3.18 29.13
N VAL A 840 -15.70 -3.73 29.93
CA VAL A 840 -15.30 -5.14 29.86
C VAL A 840 -15.73 -5.80 31.15
N GLU A 841 -16.59 -6.79 31.04
CA GLU A 841 -17.10 -7.54 32.17
C GLU A 841 -16.60 -8.99 32.11
N PRO A 842 -16.20 -9.57 33.28
CA PRO A 842 -15.84 -10.99 33.34
C PRO A 842 -17.04 -11.89 32.99
N PRO A 843 -16.81 -13.15 32.62
CA PRO A 843 -17.90 -14.07 32.33
C PRO A 843 -18.84 -14.16 33.54
N THR A 844 -20.13 -14.07 33.31
CA THR A 844 -21.13 -14.36 34.34
C THR A 844 -21.02 -15.83 34.68
N SER A 845 -20.61 -16.13 35.91
CA SER A 845 -20.50 -17.49 36.50
C SER A 845 -21.79 -18.28 36.40
#